data_73187d1ac159d7fde37f8eb021f1acf9
#
_entry.id   73187d1ac159d7fde37f8eb021f1acf9
#
_cell.length_a   1.000
_cell.length_b   1.000
_cell.length_c   1.000
_cell.angle_alpha   90.00
_cell.angle_beta   90.00
_cell.angle_gamma   90.00
#
_symmetry.space_group_name_H-M   'P 1'
#
loop_
_entity.id
_entity.type
_entity.pdbx_description
1 polymer ?
#
loop_
_entity_poly.entity_id
_entity_poly.type
_entity_poly.pdbx_seq_one_letter_code
_entity_poly.pdbx_strand_id
1 'polypeptide(L)'
;PMDMNQVLAAELNVKPWQVEAAVKLIDEGNTIPFISRYRKEATGSLNDEILRNLYDRLMYLRSLNDRKAVVLASIEEQGKLTAELKKSIEEAATLVVVEDLYRPYRPKRRTRATIAKEKGLEPLANIILLQMTKEPLEKEAEAFVSEEKEVKTAKDAIAGACDIIAESISDEADYRMEIRRRTEAKGLIVSTAKDEKAESVYENYYEFSEPVSKIAGHRVLALNRGEKEKFLNVKIEAPTEEILRYLEKKIITKENPQTKPVLQATIEDAYNRLIAPAIEREVRNQLTEKAEDGAIKVFGKNLEQLLMQPPIAGQVVLGWDPAFRTGCKLAVVDATGKVLDTTVVYPTAPTNEKKIAAAKATVKDLIHKYGVTLISVGNGTASRESEQIIVEILKEIPEKVAYVITNEAGASVYSASKLATEEFPNFDVGQRSAASIARRVQDPLAELVKIDPKSIGVGQYQHDMNQKKLGEALGGVVEDCVNKVGVDLNTASASLLEYISGVSKVIAKNIVAYREENGRFESRKELLKVAKLGPKAFEQCAGFMRITGGKNPLDGTSVHPESYEAVEKLFAKLNMKTEQISEGPTAFFIKDYKKMAEEIGVGEITLRDIIKELQKPGRDPRDEMPRPILRTDVLDMKDLKVGMILKGTVRNVIDFGAFVDIGVHQDGLVHISQMTKRFIKHPLEAVSVGDIVEVKVISLDLAKKRIGLSMLLDK
;
A
#
# COMPACT_ATOMS: atom_id res chain seq x y z
N PRO A 1 17.66 25.46 -11.43
CA PRO A 1 16.87 24.72 -10.43
C PRO A 1 15.53 24.31 -11.00
N MET A 2 15.19 23.04 -10.86
CA MET A 2 13.87 22.56 -11.28
C MET A 2 12.82 23.14 -10.33
N ASP A 3 11.78 23.72 -10.93
CA ASP A 3 10.60 24.12 -10.17
C ASP A 3 9.84 22.85 -9.79
N MET A 4 9.86 22.48 -8.50
CA MET A 4 9.18 21.30 -7.98
C MET A 4 7.68 21.29 -8.31
N ASN A 5 7.05 22.45 -8.27
CA ASN A 5 5.61 22.54 -8.55
C ASN A 5 5.29 22.18 -10.00
N GLN A 6 6.13 22.59 -10.93
CA GLN A 6 5.97 22.24 -12.36
C GLN A 6 6.22 20.75 -12.60
N VAL A 7 7.25 20.17 -11.95
CA VAL A 7 7.54 18.74 -12.06
C VAL A 7 6.37 17.90 -11.52
N LEU A 8 5.88 18.26 -10.35
CA LEU A 8 4.73 17.56 -9.73
C LEU A 8 3.47 17.70 -10.59
N ALA A 9 3.21 18.88 -11.13
CA ALA A 9 2.05 19.11 -11.99
C ALA A 9 2.09 18.23 -13.24
N ALA A 10 3.24 18.10 -13.86
CA ALA A 10 3.43 17.25 -15.04
C ALA A 10 3.25 15.75 -14.68
N GLU A 11 3.86 15.29 -13.58
CA GLU A 11 3.74 13.90 -13.13
C GLU A 11 2.31 13.51 -12.79
N LEU A 12 1.57 14.39 -12.15
CA LEU A 12 0.21 14.12 -11.66
C LEU A 12 -0.88 14.51 -12.66
N ASN A 13 -0.50 15.08 -13.80
CA ASN A 13 -1.41 15.57 -14.82
C ASN A 13 -2.44 16.56 -14.27
N VAL A 14 -1.95 17.53 -13.49
CA VAL A 14 -2.73 18.63 -12.93
C VAL A 14 -2.03 19.95 -13.25
N LYS A 15 -2.68 21.06 -12.95
CA LYS A 15 -2.14 22.38 -13.25
C LYS A 15 -1.16 22.84 -12.16
N PRO A 16 -0.10 23.62 -12.52
CA PRO A 16 0.87 24.12 -11.54
C PRO A 16 0.25 24.89 -10.36
N TRP A 17 -0.79 25.70 -10.61
CA TRP A 17 -1.44 26.46 -9.53
C TRP A 17 -2.13 25.54 -8.53
N GLN A 18 -2.63 24.37 -8.97
CA GLN A 18 -3.23 23.37 -8.09
C GLN A 18 -2.17 22.76 -7.16
N VAL A 19 -1.01 22.46 -7.69
CA VAL A 19 0.13 21.94 -6.90
C VAL A 19 0.58 22.98 -5.90
N GLU A 20 0.77 24.23 -6.33
CA GLU A 20 1.19 25.33 -5.46
C GLU A 20 0.24 25.49 -4.26
N ALA A 21 -1.06 25.51 -4.53
CA ALA A 21 -2.07 25.63 -3.49
C ALA A 21 -2.03 24.43 -2.52
N ALA A 22 -1.94 23.20 -3.05
CA ALA A 22 -1.88 22.00 -2.24
C ALA A 22 -0.64 21.94 -1.36
N VAL A 23 0.54 22.28 -1.91
CA VAL A 23 1.80 22.32 -1.17
C VAL A 23 1.74 23.34 -0.03
N LYS A 24 1.19 24.51 -0.31
CA LYS A 24 1.01 25.55 0.71
C LYS A 24 0.15 25.04 1.88
N LEU A 25 -0.98 24.40 1.57
CA LEU A 25 -1.88 23.85 2.57
C LEU A 25 -1.22 22.72 3.39
N ILE A 26 -0.46 21.86 2.73
CA ILE A 26 0.30 20.80 3.40
C ILE A 26 1.33 21.42 4.37
N ASP A 27 2.07 22.41 3.92
CA ASP A 27 3.11 23.07 4.74
C ASP A 27 2.51 23.84 5.92
N GLU A 28 1.28 24.29 5.80
CA GLU A 28 0.54 24.93 6.89
C GLU A 28 -0.01 23.92 7.92
N GLY A 29 0.21 22.61 7.69
CA GLY A 29 -0.18 21.56 8.62
C GLY A 29 -1.58 20.99 8.41
N ASN A 30 -2.21 21.28 7.27
CA ASN A 30 -3.50 20.68 6.94
C ASN A 30 -3.32 19.20 6.56
N THR A 31 -4.23 18.34 6.99
CA THR A 31 -4.20 16.93 6.65
C THR A 31 -4.75 16.70 5.24
N ILE A 32 -4.39 15.58 4.63
CA ILE A 32 -4.87 15.23 3.29
C ILE A 32 -6.42 15.13 3.25
N PRO A 33 -7.08 14.44 4.18
CA PRO A 33 -8.56 14.40 4.18
C PRO A 33 -9.21 15.78 4.28
N PHE A 34 -8.66 16.66 5.11
CA PHE A 34 -9.19 18.01 5.27
C PHE A 34 -9.05 18.82 3.97
N ILE A 35 -7.88 18.78 3.34
CA ILE A 35 -7.65 19.48 2.06
C ILE A 35 -8.62 18.96 0.99
N SER A 36 -8.73 17.65 0.87
CA SER A 36 -9.60 16.99 -0.11
C SER A 36 -11.05 17.37 0.06
N ARG A 37 -11.54 17.47 1.28
CA ARG A 37 -12.95 17.68 1.59
C ARG A 37 -13.32 19.16 1.71
N TYR A 38 -12.48 19.97 2.34
CA TYR A 38 -12.81 21.34 2.74
C TYR A 38 -11.98 22.44 2.10
N ARG A 39 -11.05 22.11 1.20
CA ARG A 39 -10.24 23.11 0.47
C ARG A 39 -10.26 22.91 -1.04
N LYS A 40 -11.40 22.47 -1.56
CA LYS A 40 -11.62 22.25 -3.00
C LYS A 40 -11.50 23.53 -3.83
N GLU A 41 -11.91 24.67 -3.27
CA GLU A 41 -11.78 25.97 -3.94
C GLU A 41 -10.31 26.30 -4.20
N ALA A 42 -9.45 26.10 -3.21
CA ALA A 42 -8.02 26.41 -3.30
C ALA A 42 -7.29 25.48 -4.27
N THR A 43 -7.64 24.17 -4.26
CA THR A 43 -6.91 23.14 -5.02
C THR A 43 -7.53 22.81 -6.37
N GLY A 44 -8.70 23.35 -6.68
CA GLY A 44 -9.43 22.96 -7.90
C GLY A 44 -9.94 21.54 -7.82
N SER A 45 -10.39 21.13 -6.64
CA SER A 45 -11.03 19.82 -6.35
C SER A 45 -10.09 18.62 -6.51
N LEU A 46 -8.84 18.75 -6.10
CA LEU A 46 -7.93 17.61 -6.02
C LEU A 46 -8.47 16.62 -4.99
N ASN A 47 -8.59 15.35 -5.39
CA ASN A 47 -9.10 14.30 -4.50
C ASN A 47 -7.98 13.75 -3.59
N ASP A 48 -8.36 12.89 -2.65
CA ASP A 48 -7.45 12.30 -1.66
C ASP A 48 -6.34 11.47 -2.32
N GLU A 49 -6.65 10.71 -3.37
CA GLU A 49 -5.66 9.91 -4.10
C GLU A 49 -4.57 10.78 -4.74
N ILE A 50 -4.98 11.83 -5.46
CA ILE A 50 -4.05 12.77 -6.08
C ILE A 50 -3.22 13.48 -5.02
N LEU A 51 -3.85 13.93 -3.93
CA LEU A 51 -3.16 14.62 -2.83
C LEU A 51 -2.15 13.72 -2.12
N ARG A 52 -2.45 12.44 -1.93
CA ARG A 52 -1.51 11.48 -1.34
C ARG A 52 -0.32 11.25 -2.25
N ASN A 53 -0.57 11.07 -3.53
CA ASN A 53 0.51 10.92 -4.52
C ASN A 53 1.38 12.18 -4.57
N LEU A 54 0.75 13.35 -4.52
CA LEU A 54 1.46 14.63 -4.47
C LEU A 54 2.34 14.73 -3.23
N TYR A 55 1.81 14.39 -2.07
CA TYR A 55 2.54 14.41 -0.81
C TYR A 55 3.77 13.49 -0.87
N ASP A 56 3.59 12.25 -1.29
CA ASP A 56 4.69 11.27 -1.36
C ASP A 56 5.79 11.74 -2.33
N ARG A 57 5.40 12.24 -3.50
CA ARG A 57 6.37 12.76 -4.48
C ARG A 57 7.05 14.03 -4.00
N LEU A 58 6.31 14.91 -3.33
CA LEU A 58 6.87 16.13 -2.74
C LEU A 58 7.96 15.80 -1.71
N MET A 59 7.70 14.84 -0.83
CA MET A 59 8.67 14.39 0.17
C MET A 59 9.91 13.80 -0.49
N TYR A 60 9.71 12.99 -1.53
CA TYR A 60 10.83 12.44 -2.31
C TYR A 60 11.68 13.55 -2.95
N LEU A 61 11.06 14.50 -3.62
CA LEU A 61 11.78 15.60 -4.30
C LEU A 61 12.51 16.51 -3.29
N ARG A 62 11.92 16.74 -2.15
CA ARG A 62 12.57 17.51 -1.06
C ARG A 62 13.79 16.76 -0.51
N SER A 63 13.66 15.45 -0.31
CA SER A 63 14.77 14.60 0.12
C SER A 63 15.89 14.58 -0.93
N LEU A 64 15.51 14.50 -2.21
CA LEU A 64 16.45 14.57 -3.33
C LEU A 64 17.23 15.91 -3.32
N ASN A 65 16.52 17.03 -3.13
CA ASN A 65 17.15 18.36 -3.07
C ASN A 65 18.08 18.50 -1.88
N ASP A 66 17.72 17.93 -0.72
CA ASP A 66 18.59 17.90 0.45
C ASP A 66 19.88 17.14 0.15
N ARG A 67 19.78 16.00 -0.52
CA ARG A 67 20.96 15.23 -0.94
C ARG A 67 21.81 16.00 -1.92
N LYS A 68 21.20 16.68 -2.90
CA LYS A 68 21.92 17.53 -3.85
C LYS A 68 22.73 18.61 -3.13
N ALA A 69 22.14 19.26 -2.13
CA ALA A 69 22.82 20.28 -1.33
C ALA A 69 24.04 19.72 -0.60
N VAL A 70 23.93 18.55 -0.01
CA VAL A 70 25.03 17.85 0.66
C VAL A 70 26.16 17.53 -0.33
N VAL A 71 25.81 17.00 -1.49
CA VAL A 71 26.77 16.63 -2.55
C VAL A 71 27.49 17.88 -3.07
N LEU A 72 26.76 18.93 -3.38
CA LEU A 72 27.33 20.19 -3.86
C LEU A 72 28.31 20.79 -2.84
N ALA A 73 27.93 20.81 -1.57
CA ALA A 73 28.77 21.31 -0.49
C ALA A 73 30.07 20.49 -0.37
N SER A 74 30.00 19.17 -0.46
CA SER A 74 31.14 18.27 -0.39
C SER A 74 32.12 18.52 -1.55
N ILE A 75 31.62 18.68 -2.75
CA ILE A 75 32.47 18.90 -3.94
C ILE A 75 33.09 20.29 -3.88
N GLU A 76 32.34 21.31 -3.46
CA GLU A 76 32.84 22.68 -3.30
C GLU A 76 33.95 22.77 -2.26
N GLU A 77 33.79 22.06 -1.15
CA GLU A 77 34.81 21.97 -0.10
C GLU A 77 36.14 21.42 -0.63
N GLN A 78 36.05 20.49 -1.58
CA GLN A 78 37.22 19.92 -2.27
C GLN A 78 37.80 20.85 -3.34
N GLY A 79 37.18 21.98 -3.63
CA GLY A 79 37.58 22.90 -4.69
C GLY A 79 37.41 22.40 -6.10
N LYS A 80 36.56 21.42 -6.30
CA LYS A 80 36.38 20.74 -7.59
C LYS A 80 35.04 21.02 -8.27
N LEU A 81 34.21 21.88 -7.69
CA LEU A 81 32.89 22.19 -8.22
C LEU A 81 33.01 23.15 -9.41
N THR A 82 32.52 22.72 -10.58
CA THR A 82 32.43 23.55 -11.78
C THR A 82 30.99 23.98 -12.02
N ALA A 83 30.76 25.00 -12.83
CA ALA A 83 29.42 25.46 -13.21
C ALA A 83 28.64 24.37 -13.93
N GLU A 84 29.28 23.58 -14.80
CA GLU A 84 28.65 22.48 -15.53
C GLU A 84 28.24 21.34 -14.60
N LEU A 85 29.12 20.96 -13.67
CA LEU A 85 28.84 19.89 -12.69
C LEU A 85 27.68 20.31 -11.77
N LYS A 86 27.72 21.55 -11.29
CA LYS A 86 26.63 22.12 -10.46
C LYS A 86 25.30 22.02 -11.18
N LYS A 87 25.26 22.44 -12.43
CA LYS A 87 24.06 22.37 -13.28
C LYS A 87 23.56 20.93 -13.43
N SER A 88 24.46 20.01 -13.73
CA SER A 88 24.10 18.59 -13.90
C SER A 88 23.51 18.00 -12.62
N ILE A 89 24.08 18.31 -11.46
CA ILE A 89 23.56 17.84 -10.17
C ILE A 89 22.20 18.47 -9.87
N GLU A 90 22.05 19.77 -10.07
CA GLU A 90 20.80 20.48 -9.83
C GLU A 90 19.66 19.97 -10.74
N GLU A 91 19.96 19.60 -11.97
CA GLU A 91 18.99 19.10 -12.95
C GLU A 91 18.72 17.60 -12.85
N ALA A 92 19.49 16.87 -12.03
CA ALA A 92 19.30 15.42 -11.87
C ALA A 92 17.88 15.10 -11.39
N ALA A 93 17.21 14.20 -12.10
CA ALA A 93 15.83 13.84 -11.82
C ALA A 93 15.67 12.77 -10.74
N THR A 94 16.76 12.02 -10.46
CA THR A 94 16.72 10.89 -9.52
C THR A 94 17.96 10.87 -8.64
N LEU A 95 17.83 10.21 -7.49
CA LEU A 95 18.94 10.00 -6.56
C LEU A 95 20.08 9.24 -7.22
N VAL A 96 19.79 8.25 -8.06
CA VAL A 96 20.79 7.44 -8.74
C VAL A 96 21.72 8.31 -9.58
N VAL A 97 21.16 9.26 -10.33
CA VAL A 97 21.94 10.20 -11.15
C VAL A 97 22.81 11.11 -10.28
N VAL A 98 22.28 11.61 -9.18
CA VAL A 98 23.04 12.42 -8.20
C VAL A 98 24.23 11.63 -7.68
N GLU A 99 24.01 10.38 -7.28
CA GLU A 99 25.09 9.52 -6.78
C GLU A 99 26.13 9.18 -7.86
N ASP A 100 25.72 8.99 -9.12
CA ASP A 100 26.64 8.81 -10.24
C ASP A 100 27.55 10.03 -10.40
N LEU A 101 26.99 11.22 -10.36
CA LEU A 101 27.73 12.47 -10.50
C LEU A 101 28.67 12.74 -9.32
N TYR A 102 28.30 12.31 -8.13
CA TYR A 102 29.10 12.46 -6.93
C TYR A 102 30.23 11.43 -6.82
N ARG A 103 30.10 10.28 -7.45
CA ARG A 103 31.01 9.15 -7.29
C ARG A 103 32.51 9.50 -7.41
N PRO A 104 32.99 10.28 -8.40
CA PRO A 104 34.39 10.65 -8.49
C PRO A 104 34.90 11.47 -7.32
N TYR A 105 34.00 12.18 -6.62
CA TYR A 105 34.33 13.13 -5.55
C TYR A 105 34.06 12.58 -4.15
N ARG A 106 33.41 11.42 -4.06
CA ARG A 106 33.08 10.77 -2.78
C ARG A 106 34.40 10.34 -2.10
N PRO A 107 34.57 10.59 -0.80
CA PRO A 107 35.69 10.04 -0.06
C PRO A 107 35.75 8.53 -0.21
N LYS A 108 36.90 8.03 -0.69
CA LYS A 108 37.08 6.61 -0.95
C LYS A 108 37.88 5.93 0.12
N ARG A 109 37.54 4.68 0.42
CA ARG A 109 38.38 3.78 1.20
C ARG A 109 39.59 3.40 0.34
N ARG A 110 40.61 2.80 0.97
CA ARG A 110 41.80 2.35 0.27
C ARG A 110 41.44 1.30 -0.80
N THR A 111 41.62 1.65 -2.07
CA THR A 111 41.36 0.82 -3.23
C THR A 111 42.65 0.46 -3.94
N ARG A 112 42.58 -0.48 -4.92
CA ARG A 112 43.73 -0.80 -5.77
C ARG A 112 44.27 0.46 -6.47
N ALA A 113 43.37 1.34 -6.91
CA ALA A 113 43.72 2.59 -7.58
C ALA A 113 44.44 3.56 -6.64
N THR A 114 43.95 3.71 -5.40
CA THR A 114 44.58 4.60 -4.41
C THR A 114 45.96 4.08 -4.04
N ILE A 115 46.13 2.78 -3.89
CA ILE A 115 47.41 2.13 -3.64
C ILE A 115 48.38 2.42 -4.79
N ALA A 116 47.92 2.24 -6.04
CA ALA A 116 48.71 2.51 -7.23
C ALA A 116 49.14 3.97 -7.35
N LYS A 117 48.27 4.90 -6.96
CA LYS A 117 48.59 6.34 -6.92
C LYS A 117 49.65 6.65 -5.87
N GLU A 118 49.59 6.01 -4.70
CA GLU A 118 50.62 6.12 -3.67
C GLU A 118 51.99 5.61 -4.19
N LYS A 119 51.98 4.64 -5.06
CA LYS A 119 53.18 4.10 -5.72
C LYS A 119 53.71 4.97 -6.89
N GLY A 120 53.05 6.11 -7.14
CA GLY A 120 53.50 7.05 -8.17
C GLY A 120 53.17 6.60 -9.59
N LEU A 121 52.17 5.75 -9.78
CA LEU A 121 51.84 5.17 -11.08
C LEU A 121 50.85 5.97 -11.93
N GLU A 122 50.33 7.06 -11.41
CA GLU A 122 49.35 7.89 -12.13
C GLU A 122 49.90 8.48 -13.44
N PRO A 123 51.19 8.96 -13.53
CA PRO A 123 51.76 9.39 -14.82
C PRO A 123 51.81 8.28 -15.87
N LEU A 124 52.09 7.03 -15.44
CA LEU A 124 52.08 5.90 -16.36
C LEU A 124 50.66 5.64 -16.88
N ALA A 125 49.65 5.73 -16.02
CA ALA A 125 48.24 5.63 -16.42
C ALA A 125 47.90 6.70 -17.47
N ASN A 126 48.38 7.93 -17.29
CA ASN A 126 48.14 9.01 -18.25
C ASN A 126 48.82 8.73 -19.60
N ILE A 127 50.03 8.15 -19.60
CA ILE A 127 50.72 7.74 -20.83
C ILE A 127 49.88 6.72 -21.62
N ILE A 128 49.34 5.74 -20.94
CA ILE A 128 48.48 4.72 -21.56
C ILE A 128 47.19 5.36 -22.13
N LEU A 129 46.55 6.24 -21.37
CA LEU A 129 45.29 6.90 -21.79
C LEU A 129 45.47 7.86 -22.94
N LEU A 130 46.65 8.52 -23.09
CA LEU A 130 46.96 9.39 -24.22
C LEU A 130 47.05 8.62 -25.54
N GLN A 131 47.44 7.33 -25.47
CA GLN A 131 47.49 6.45 -26.65
C GLN A 131 48.40 6.97 -27.75
N MET A 132 49.48 7.67 -27.38
CA MET A 132 50.39 8.32 -28.29
C MET A 132 51.79 7.70 -28.29
N THR A 133 52.12 6.87 -27.29
CA THR A 133 53.46 6.27 -27.17
C THR A 133 53.73 5.30 -28.31
N LYS A 134 54.95 5.35 -28.83
CA LYS A 134 55.45 4.43 -29.86
C LYS A 134 56.34 3.34 -29.23
N GLU A 135 56.72 3.54 -27.99
CA GLU A 135 57.56 2.60 -27.25
C GLU A 135 56.73 1.46 -26.67
N PRO A 136 57.27 0.25 -26.53
CA PRO A 136 56.62 -0.81 -25.77
C PRO A 136 56.30 -0.31 -24.36
N LEU A 137 55.09 -0.68 -23.83
CA LEU A 137 54.67 -0.23 -22.50
C LEU A 137 55.61 -0.70 -21.38
N GLU A 138 56.23 -1.89 -21.54
CA GLU A 138 57.20 -2.38 -20.56
C GLU A 138 58.40 -1.43 -20.45
N LYS A 139 58.83 -0.83 -21.56
CA LYS A 139 59.89 0.16 -21.57
C LYS A 139 59.48 1.47 -20.90
N GLU A 140 58.28 1.93 -21.18
CA GLU A 140 57.73 3.11 -20.50
C GLU A 140 57.58 2.87 -18.98
N ALA A 141 57.21 1.65 -18.61
CA ALA A 141 56.96 1.27 -17.21
C ALA A 141 58.26 1.09 -16.38
N GLU A 142 59.42 0.82 -17.03
CA GLU A 142 60.68 0.67 -16.35
C GLU A 142 61.07 1.90 -15.50
N ALA A 143 60.69 3.08 -15.94
CA ALA A 143 60.90 4.33 -15.20
C ALA A 143 60.16 4.40 -13.87
N PHE A 144 59.16 3.56 -13.67
CA PHE A 144 58.30 3.54 -12.47
C PHE A 144 58.62 2.40 -11.51
N VAL A 145 59.58 1.54 -11.87
CA VAL A 145 60.07 0.46 -10.98
C VAL A 145 60.85 1.10 -9.83
N SER A 146 60.46 0.78 -8.58
CA SER A 146 61.05 1.33 -7.39
C SER A 146 60.86 0.39 -6.20
N GLU A 147 61.94 0.01 -5.52
CA GLU A 147 61.88 -0.81 -4.32
C GLU A 147 61.26 0.01 -3.16
N GLU A 148 61.57 1.31 -3.08
CA GLU A 148 61.06 2.22 -2.07
C GLU A 148 59.51 2.30 -2.12
N LYS A 149 58.93 2.30 -3.33
CA LYS A 149 57.49 2.39 -3.53
C LYS A 149 56.86 1.01 -3.75
N GLU A 150 57.62 -0.05 -3.56
CA GLU A 150 57.15 -1.43 -3.70
C GLU A 150 56.64 -1.81 -5.09
N VAL A 151 57.18 -1.20 -6.15
CA VAL A 151 56.95 -1.57 -7.53
C VAL A 151 58.15 -2.41 -8.01
N LYS A 152 57.97 -3.72 -8.04
CA LYS A 152 59.08 -4.67 -8.29
C LYS A 152 59.46 -4.84 -9.75
N THR A 153 58.48 -4.82 -10.64
CA THR A 153 58.68 -5.06 -12.06
C THR A 153 57.93 -4.06 -12.92
N ALA A 154 58.28 -3.94 -14.19
CA ALA A 154 57.55 -3.16 -15.18
C ALA A 154 56.12 -3.67 -15.32
N LYS A 155 55.92 -4.98 -15.25
CA LYS A 155 54.57 -5.60 -15.29
C LYS A 155 53.71 -5.14 -14.12
N ASP A 156 54.25 -5.07 -12.91
CA ASP A 156 53.58 -4.57 -11.72
C ASP A 156 53.20 -3.09 -11.86
N ALA A 157 54.08 -2.30 -12.49
CA ALA A 157 53.82 -0.89 -12.76
C ALA A 157 52.62 -0.73 -13.73
N ILE A 158 52.58 -1.51 -14.78
CA ILE A 158 51.51 -1.50 -15.77
C ILE A 158 50.19 -1.94 -15.10
N ALA A 159 50.21 -2.99 -14.27
CA ALA A 159 49.04 -3.47 -13.56
C ALA A 159 48.44 -2.38 -12.63
N GLY A 160 49.30 -1.68 -11.89
CA GLY A 160 48.90 -0.57 -11.05
C GLY A 160 48.31 0.60 -11.83
N ALA A 161 48.95 0.95 -12.95
CA ALA A 161 48.45 1.98 -13.85
C ALA A 161 47.05 1.62 -14.38
N CYS A 162 46.86 0.35 -14.73
CA CYS A 162 45.56 -0.17 -15.20
C CYS A 162 44.50 -0.14 -14.13
N ASP A 163 44.86 -0.37 -12.87
CA ASP A 163 43.93 -0.22 -11.73
C ASP A 163 43.44 1.21 -11.60
N ILE A 164 44.30 2.19 -11.82
CA ILE A 164 43.94 3.62 -11.79
C ILE A 164 42.97 3.92 -12.95
N ILE A 165 43.26 3.43 -14.15
CA ILE A 165 42.42 3.62 -15.33
C ILE A 165 41.04 2.96 -15.12
N ALA A 166 41.03 1.73 -14.60
CA ALA A 166 39.80 0.99 -14.34
C ALA A 166 38.87 1.74 -13.38
N GLU A 167 39.42 2.31 -12.30
CA GLU A 167 38.63 3.08 -11.37
C GLU A 167 38.10 4.37 -12.01
N SER A 168 38.90 5.05 -12.83
CA SER A 168 38.47 6.24 -13.55
C SER A 168 37.30 5.95 -14.52
N ILE A 169 37.36 4.80 -15.21
CA ILE A 169 36.26 4.34 -16.08
C ILE A 169 35.00 4.08 -15.23
N SER A 170 35.17 3.37 -14.13
CA SER A 170 34.06 3.07 -13.20
C SER A 170 33.40 4.31 -12.63
N ASP A 171 34.17 5.37 -12.39
CA ASP A 171 33.69 6.61 -11.78
C ASP A 171 33.05 7.58 -12.79
N GLU A 172 33.19 7.33 -14.07
CA GLU A 172 32.61 8.22 -15.09
C GLU A 172 31.07 8.09 -15.10
N ALA A 173 30.39 9.17 -14.73
CA ALA A 173 28.93 9.21 -14.61
C ALA A 173 28.23 8.87 -15.92
N ASP A 174 28.69 9.40 -17.05
CA ASP A 174 28.06 9.17 -18.37
C ASP A 174 28.11 7.69 -18.74
N TYR A 175 29.22 7.01 -18.43
CA TYR A 175 29.33 5.58 -18.69
C TYR A 175 28.36 4.78 -17.84
N ARG A 176 28.26 5.11 -16.57
CA ARG A 176 27.33 4.42 -15.66
C ARG A 176 25.87 4.60 -16.07
N MET A 177 25.50 5.81 -16.43
CA MET A 177 24.13 6.11 -16.87
C MET A 177 23.79 5.33 -18.14
N GLU A 178 24.69 5.31 -19.12
CA GLU A 178 24.46 4.59 -20.38
C GLU A 178 24.46 3.08 -20.20
N ILE A 179 25.35 2.54 -19.39
CA ILE A 179 25.40 1.11 -19.09
C ILE A 179 24.13 0.66 -18.36
N ARG A 180 23.68 1.45 -17.39
CA ARG A 180 22.42 1.18 -16.68
C ARG A 180 21.23 1.18 -17.65
N ARG A 181 21.15 2.20 -18.50
CA ARG A 181 20.10 2.31 -19.52
C ARG A 181 20.06 1.09 -20.44
N ARG A 182 21.21 0.64 -20.93
CA ARG A 182 21.31 -0.55 -21.78
C ARG A 182 20.94 -1.83 -21.05
N THR A 183 21.33 -1.95 -19.79
CA THR A 183 21.01 -3.10 -18.95
C THR A 183 19.50 -3.16 -18.69
N GLU A 184 18.88 -2.04 -18.40
CA GLU A 184 17.42 -1.97 -18.20
C GLU A 184 16.64 -2.26 -19.47
N ALA A 185 17.13 -1.80 -20.61
CA ALA A 185 16.45 -1.95 -21.90
C ALA A 185 16.58 -3.35 -22.50
N LYS A 186 17.76 -3.98 -22.37
CA LYS A 186 18.10 -5.24 -23.03
C LYS A 186 18.53 -6.37 -22.11
N GLY A 187 18.66 -6.11 -20.83
CA GLY A 187 19.04 -7.13 -19.85
C GLY A 187 17.95 -8.14 -19.59
N LEU A 188 18.34 -9.29 -19.11
CA LEU A 188 17.45 -10.38 -18.71
C LEU A 188 17.62 -10.65 -17.22
N ILE A 189 16.51 -10.89 -16.53
CA ILE A 189 16.55 -11.45 -15.20
C ILE A 189 16.49 -12.97 -15.34
N VAL A 190 17.48 -13.66 -14.78
CA VAL A 190 17.67 -15.10 -14.94
C VAL A 190 17.63 -15.76 -13.57
N SER A 191 16.87 -16.83 -13.45
CA SER A 191 16.76 -17.61 -12.24
C SER A 191 17.06 -19.08 -12.52
N THR A 192 17.85 -19.70 -11.64
CA THR A 192 18.16 -21.12 -11.69
C THR A 192 17.99 -21.73 -10.30
N ALA A 193 17.72 -23.02 -10.26
CA ALA A 193 17.59 -23.75 -8.98
C ALA A 193 18.97 -23.90 -8.32
N LYS A 194 19.02 -23.74 -7.01
CA LYS A 194 20.22 -24.14 -6.23
C LYS A 194 20.32 -25.64 -6.15
N ASP A 195 19.18 -26.33 -6.03
CA ASP A 195 19.07 -27.78 -6.07
C ASP A 195 17.82 -28.13 -6.88
N GLU A 196 18.04 -28.66 -8.09
CA GLU A 196 16.96 -29.00 -9.02
C GLU A 196 16.01 -30.07 -8.49
N LYS A 197 16.46 -30.86 -7.52
CA LYS A 197 15.68 -31.95 -6.92
C LYS A 197 14.81 -31.47 -5.74
N ALA A 198 15.06 -30.27 -5.22
CA ALA A 198 14.30 -29.73 -4.11
C ALA A 198 12.87 -29.40 -4.55
N GLU A 199 11.89 -29.87 -3.78
CA GLU A 199 10.49 -29.50 -4.00
C GLU A 199 10.21 -28.16 -3.31
N SER A 200 9.58 -27.26 -4.02
CA SER A 200 9.22 -25.95 -3.47
C SER A 200 8.13 -25.29 -4.32
N VAL A 201 7.61 -24.18 -3.82
CA VAL A 201 6.65 -23.34 -4.56
C VAL A 201 7.34 -22.55 -5.69
N TYR A 202 8.68 -22.62 -5.78
CA TYR A 202 9.48 -21.87 -6.75
C TYR A 202 9.91 -22.69 -7.98
N GLU A 203 9.37 -23.87 -8.18
CA GLU A 203 9.77 -24.76 -9.28
C GLU A 203 9.62 -24.12 -10.65
N ASN A 204 8.66 -23.23 -10.83
CA ASN A 204 8.46 -22.47 -12.07
C ASN A 204 9.65 -21.54 -12.40
N TYR A 205 10.47 -21.25 -11.40
CA TYR A 205 11.61 -20.35 -11.53
C TYR A 205 12.96 -21.10 -11.51
N TYR A 206 12.96 -22.44 -11.53
CA TYR A 206 14.18 -23.24 -11.52
C TYR A 206 14.97 -23.09 -12.83
N GLU A 207 14.30 -22.75 -13.90
CA GLU A 207 14.88 -22.48 -15.20
C GLU A 207 14.03 -21.37 -15.84
N PHE A 208 14.38 -20.11 -15.55
CA PHE A 208 13.53 -18.97 -15.86
C PHE A 208 14.36 -17.82 -16.39
N SER A 209 13.83 -17.12 -17.38
CA SER A 209 14.44 -15.93 -17.95
C SER A 209 13.35 -15.02 -18.51
N GLU A 210 13.40 -13.75 -18.16
CA GLU A 210 12.53 -12.72 -18.74
C GLU A 210 13.27 -11.40 -18.90
N PRO A 211 12.89 -10.57 -19.89
CA PRO A 211 13.44 -9.24 -20.02
C PRO A 211 13.18 -8.39 -18.77
N VAL A 212 14.21 -7.69 -18.31
CA VAL A 212 14.11 -6.74 -17.20
C VAL A 212 13.01 -5.72 -17.44
N SER A 213 12.88 -5.26 -18.69
CA SER A 213 11.90 -4.23 -19.08
C SER A 213 10.45 -4.71 -19.05
N LYS A 214 10.21 -6.02 -18.99
CA LYS A 214 8.85 -6.59 -19.13
C LYS A 214 8.38 -7.44 -17.95
N ILE A 215 9.28 -7.80 -17.05
CA ILE A 215 8.92 -8.70 -15.95
C ILE A 215 7.82 -8.08 -15.06
N ALA A 216 6.82 -8.90 -14.72
CA ALA A 216 5.73 -8.49 -13.83
C ALA A 216 6.22 -8.41 -12.38
N GLY A 217 5.66 -7.45 -11.62
CA GLY A 217 6.05 -7.22 -10.22
C GLY A 217 5.91 -8.45 -9.33
N HIS A 218 4.83 -9.20 -9.46
CA HIS A 218 4.62 -10.40 -8.64
C HIS A 218 5.70 -11.45 -8.85
N ARG A 219 6.26 -11.55 -10.07
CA ARG A 219 7.37 -12.47 -10.37
C ARG A 219 8.67 -11.98 -9.75
N VAL A 220 8.92 -10.67 -9.75
CA VAL A 220 10.07 -10.08 -9.08
C VAL A 220 10.06 -10.42 -7.59
N LEU A 221 8.91 -10.26 -6.95
CA LEU A 221 8.75 -10.56 -5.52
C LEU A 221 8.90 -12.05 -5.23
N ALA A 222 8.38 -12.91 -6.11
CA ALA A 222 8.55 -14.36 -6.00
C ALA A 222 10.02 -14.78 -6.13
N LEU A 223 10.73 -14.20 -7.09
CA LEU A 223 12.16 -14.46 -7.29
C LEU A 223 12.98 -14.02 -6.08
N ASN A 224 12.70 -12.85 -5.53
CA ASN A 224 13.39 -12.34 -4.36
C ASN A 224 13.18 -13.26 -3.14
N ARG A 225 11.96 -13.73 -2.94
CA ARG A 225 11.63 -14.65 -1.85
C ARG A 225 12.32 -16.00 -2.02
N GLY A 226 12.29 -16.56 -3.25
CA GLY A 226 12.96 -17.81 -3.56
C GLY A 226 14.48 -17.75 -3.35
N GLU A 227 15.09 -16.62 -3.67
CA GLU A 227 16.50 -16.35 -3.41
C GLU A 227 16.79 -16.27 -1.91
N LYS A 228 15.96 -15.55 -1.16
CA LYS A 228 16.08 -15.40 0.29
C LYS A 228 15.94 -16.75 1.01
N GLU A 229 15.01 -17.58 0.56
CA GLU A 229 14.77 -18.92 1.11
C GLU A 229 15.77 -19.96 0.61
N LYS A 230 16.73 -19.54 -0.24
CA LYS A 230 17.82 -20.37 -0.76
C LYS A 230 17.39 -21.50 -1.72
N PHE A 231 16.29 -21.30 -2.43
CA PHE A 231 15.86 -22.19 -3.50
C PHE A 231 16.35 -21.75 -4.87
N LEU A 232 16.60 -20.45 -5.05
CA LEU A 232 16.93 -19.86 -6.33
C LEU A 232 18.26 -19.10 -6.31
N ASN A 233 18.96 -19.12 -7.46
CA ASN A 233 20.03 -18.18 -7.77
C ASN A 233 19.45 -17.21 -8.80
N VAL A 234 19.45 -15.93 -8.49
CA VAL A 234 18.87 -14.88 -9.35
C VAL A 234 19.95 -13.87 -9.74
N LYS A 235 20.04 -13.57 -11.02
CA LYS A 235 21.01 -12.60 -11.53
C LYS A 235 20.44 -11.82 -12.71
N ILE A 236 21.08 -10.70 -13.02
CA ILE A 236 20.81 -9.92 -14.22
C ILE A 236 21.87 -10.26 -15.26
N GLU A 237 21.44 -10.69 -16.43
CA GLU A 237 22.32 -10.84 -17.59
C GLU A 237 22.25 -9.57 -18.43
N ALA A 238 23.28 -8.75 -18.33
CA ALA A 238 23.41 -7.53 -19.10
C ALA A 238 23.85 -7.83 -20.54
N PRO A 239 23.63 -6.92 -21.50
CA PRO A 239 24.18 -7.06 -22.86
C PRO A 239 25.66 -6.72 -22.85
N THR A 240 26.49 -7.61 -22.28
CA THR A 240 27.90 -7.40 -21.97
C THR A 240 28.73 -7.03 -23.20
N GLU A 241 28.58 -7.74 -24.32
CA GLU A 241 29.33 -7.45 -25.52
C GLU A 241 29.05 -6.05 -26.07
N GLU A 242 27.79 -5.65 -26.09
CA GLU A 242 27.36 -4.32 -26.51
C GLU A 242 27.95 -3.24 -25.61
N ILE A 243 27.91 -3.48 -24.29
CA ILE A 243 28.44 -2.55 -23.29
C ILE A 243 29.94 -2.39 -23.44
N LEU A 244 30.68 -3.47 -23.61
CA LEU A 244 32.12 -3.44 -23.81
C LEU A 244 32.51 -2.71 -25.11
N ARG A 245 31.75 -2.92 -26.19
CA ARG A 245 31.96 -2.20 -27.45
C ARG A 245 31.69 -0.69 -27.28
N TYR A 246 30.68 -0.35 -26.54
CA TYR A 246 30.38 1.06 -26.20
C TYR A 246 31.54 1.71 -25.47
N LEU A 247 32.07 1.04 -24.43
CA LEU A 247 33.19 1.56 -23.64
C LEU A 247 34.48 1.65 -24.50
N GLU A 248 34.75 0.64 -25.32
CA GLU A 248 35.90 0.66 -26.22
C GLU A 248 35.82 1.83 -27.20
N LYS A 249 34.66 2.08 -27.78
CA LYS A 249 34.43 3.21 -28.69
C LYS A 249 34.67 4.55 -28.01
N LYS A 250 34.30 4.68 -26.73
CA LYS A 250 34.49 5.90 -25.95
C LYS A 250 35.94 6.12 -25.51
N ILE A 251 36.64 5.06 -25.15
CA ILE A 251 37.95 5.13 -24.49
C ILE A 251 39.11 4.91 -25.46
N ILE A 252 38.99 3.94 -26.36
CA ILE A 252 40.04 3.64 -27.35
C ILE A 252 39.78 4.51 -28.58
N THR A 253 40.48 5.64 -28.65
CA THR A 253 40.32 6.65 -29.70
C THR A 253 41.38 6.55 -30.81
N LYS A 254 42.40 5.72 -30.62
CA LYS A 254 43.52 5.58 -31.57
C LYS A 254 43.89 4.10 -31.79
N GLU A 255 44.27 3.75 -33.02
CA GLU A 255 44.79 2.44 -33.35
C GLU A 255 46.26 2.36 -32.97
N ASN A 256 46.56 2.29 -31.68
CA ASN A 256 47.94 2.17 -31.16
C ASN A 256 48.18 0.74 -30.65
N PRO A 257 49.06 -0.05 -31.32
CA PRO A 257 49.26 -1.42 -30.92
C PRO A 257 49.91 -1.60 -29.54
N GLN A 258 50.49 -0.53 -28.97
CA GLN A 258 51.09 -0.58 -27.63
C GLN A 258 50.06 -0.42 -26.55
N THR A 259 49.01 0.41 -26.76
CA THR A 259 48.05 0.73 -25.74
C THR A 259 46.70 0.02 -25.92
N LYS A 260 46.31 -0.28 -27.16
CA LYS A 260 44.99 -0.86 -27.45
C LYS A 260 44.71 -2.18 -26.69
N PRO A 261 45.56 -3.19 -26.71
CA PRO A 261 45.33 -4.46 -26.01
C PRO A 261 45.22 -4.26 -24.49
N VAL A 262 46.05 -3.38 -23.93
CA VAL A 262 46.06 -3.07 -22.51
C VAL A 262 44.76 -2.35 -22.10
N LEU A 263 44.32 -1.40 -22.92
CA LEU A 263 43.04 -0.68 -22.66
C LEU A 263 41.84 -1.62 -22.80
N GLN A 264 41.84 -2.52 -23.77
CA GLN A 264 40.76 -3.51 -23.92
C GLN A 264 40.64 -4.39 -22.66
N ALA A 265 41.77 -4.87 -22.14
CA ALA A 265 41.81 -5.68 -20.92
C ALA A 265 41.35 -4.85 -19.69
N THR A 266 41.77 -3.59 -19.62
CA THR A 266 41.41 -2.69 -18.53
C THR A 266 39.93 -2.33 -18.55
N ILE A 267 39.35 -2.11 -19.71
CA ILE A 267 37.92 -1.85 -19.89
C ILE A 267 37.11 -3.06 -19.42
N GLU A 268 37.53 -4.25 -19.83
CA GLU A 268 36.88 -5.50 -19.41
C GLU A 268 36.95 -5.68 -17.89
N ASP A 269 38.11 -5.42 -17.28
CA ASP A 269 38.29 -5.46 -15.83
C ASP A 269 37.39 -4.42 -15.11
N ALA A 270 37.39 -3.17 -15.59
CA ALA A 270 36.58 -2.10 -15.03
C ALA A 270 35.09 -2.47 -15.03
N TYR A 271 34.63 -2.98 -16.16
CA TYR A 271 33.25 -3.40 -16.27
C TYR A 271 32.91 -4.58 -15.34
N ASN A 272 33.62 -5.68 -15.47
CA ASN A 272 33.33 -6.92 -14.75
C ASN A 272 33.53 -6.80 -13.24
N ARG A 273 34.53 -6.09 -12.80
CA ARG A 273 34.87 -5.98 -11.37
C ARG A 273 34.22 -4.81 -10.67
N LEU A 274 34.13 -3.64 -11.31
CA LEU A 274 33.68 -2.39 -10.65
C LEU A 274 32.30 -1.92 -11.05
N ILE A 275 31.93 -2.07 -12.32
CA ILE A 275 30.66 -1.49 -12.83
C ILE A 275 29.52 -2.51 -12.78
N ALA A 276 29.70 -3.68 -13.36
CA ALA A 276 28.64 -4.68 -13.51
C ALA A 276 27.98 -5.09 -12.20
N PRO A 277 28.74 -5.40 -11.13
CA PRO A 277 28.09 -5.77 -9.85
C PRO A 277 27.23 -4.66 -9.26
N ALA A 278 27.69 -3.41 -9.37
CA ALA A 278 26.94 -2.26 -8.88
C ALA A 278 25.66 -2.01 -9.69
N ILE A 279 25.77 -2.04 -11.01
CA ILE A 279 24.61 -1.85 -11.91
C ILE A 279 23.59 -2.98 -11.73
N GLU A 280 24.05 -4.21 -11.58
CA GLU A 280 23.16 -5.35 -11.30
C GLU A 280 22.37 -5.14 -10.02
N ARG A 281 23.03 -4.72 -8.93
CA ARG A 281 22.34 -4.41 -7.67
C ARG A 281 21.34 -3.29 -7.83
N GLU A 282 21.72 -2.23 -8.53
CA GLU A 282 20.83 -1.08 -8.79
C GLU A 282 19.58 -1.49 -9.58
N VAL A 283 19.75 -2.28 -10.62
CA VAL A 283 18.66 -2.78 -11.46
C VAL A 283 17.73 -3.70 -10.63
N ARG A 284 18.33 -4.61 -9.85
CA ARG A 284 17.55 -5.48 -8.95
C ARG A 284 16.77 -4.66 -7.93
N ASN A 285 17.38 -3.65 -7.31
CA ASN A 285 16.73 -2.79 -6.34
C ASN A 285 15.60 -1.98 -6.97
N GLN A 286 15.81 -1.47 -8.17
CA GLN A 286 14.80 -0.72 -8.90
C GLN A 286 13.60 -1.60 -9.26
N LEU A 287 13.84 -2.83 -9.73
CA LEU A 287 12.77 -3.78 -10.01
C LEU A 287 11.97 -4.10 -8.74
N THR A 288 12.67 -4.30 -7.62
CA THR A 288 12.05 -4.59 -6.33
C THR A 288 11.19 -3.42 -5.86
N GLU A 289 11.73 -2.20 -5.91
CA GLU A 289 11.00 -0.98 -5.52
C GLU A 289 9.73 -0.80 -6.35
N LYS A 290 9.85 -0.95 -7.67
CA LYS A 290 8.70 -0.85 -8.58
C LYS A 290 7.65 -1.93 -8.28
N ALA A 291 8.10 -3.17 -8.04
CA ALA A 291 7.22 -4.28 -7.72
C ALA A 291 6.51 -4.06 -6.38
N GLU A 292 7.22 -3.57 -5.37
CA GLU A 292 6.65 -3.23 -4.07
C GLU A 292 5.64 -2.10 -4.17
N ASP A 293 5.95 -1.04 -4.90
CA ASP A 293 5.04 0.09 -5.10
C ASP A 293 3.73 -0.36 -5.76
N GLY A 294 3.83 -1.19 -6.78
CA GLY A 294 2.66 -1.76 -7.45
C GLY A 294 1.84 -2.64 -6.53
N ALA A 295 2.50 -3.50 -5.76
CA ALA A 295 1.84 -4.41 -4.82
C ALA A 295 1.16 -3.64 -3.66
N ILE A 296 1.84 -2.64 -3.10
CA ILE A 296 1.29 -1.80 -2.04
C ILE A 296 0.03 -1.07 -2.52
N LYS A 297 0.03 -0.60 -3.76
CA LYS A 297 -1.14 0.05 -4.37
C LYS A 297 -2.32 -0.90 -4.42
N VAL A 298 -2.09 -2.14 -4.84
CA VAL A 298 -3.14 -3.18 -4.87
C VAL A 298 -3.61 -3.50 -3.46
N PHE A 299 -2.69 -3.66 -2.50
CA PHE A 299 -3.04 -3.92 -1.10
C PHE A 299 -3.87 -2.79 -0.52
N GLY A 300 -3.51 -1.55 -0.83
CA GLY A 300 -4.27 -0.37 -0.42
C GLY A 300 -5.70 -0.39 -0.96
N LYS A 301 -5.88 -0.75 -2.23
CA LYS A 301 -7.21 -0.87 -2.84
C LYS A 301 -8.02 -2.00 -2.22
N ASN A 302 -7.40 -3.14 -1.97
CA ASN A 302 -8.07 -4.27 -1.31
C ASN A 302 -8.50 -3.90 0.11
N LEU A 303 -7.65 -3.21 0.86
CA LEU A 303 -7.96 -2.73 2.20
C LEU A 303 -9.11 -1.71 2.17
N GLU A 304 -9.08 -0.76 1.24
CA GLU A 304 -10.14 0.22 1.07
C GLU A 304 -11.50 -0.45 0.86
N GLN A 305 -11.55 -1.44 -0.04
CA GLN A 305 -12.78 -2.17 -0.32
C GLN A 305 -13.29 -2.93 0.91
N LEU A 306 -12.38 -3.52 1.67
CA LEU A 306 -12.72 -4.23 2.90
C LEU A 306 -13.29 -3.28 3.96
N LEU A 307 -12.63 -2.12 4.15
CA LEU A 307 -13.06 -1.11 5.13
C LEU A 307 -14.36 -0.42 4.74
N MET A 308 -14.62 -0.29 3.45
CA MET A 308 -15.81 0.39 2.92
C MET A 308 -16.99 -0.55 2.70
N GLN A 309 -16.94 -1.79 3.16
CA GLN A 309 -18.09 -2.68 3.12
C GLN A 309 -19.24 -2.11 3.96
N PRO A 310 -20.48 -2.19 3.45
CA PRO A 310 -21.63 -1.70 4.20
C PRO A 310 -21.80 -2.41 5.53
N PRO A 311 -22.05 -1.68 6.63
CA PRO A 311 -22.37 -2.30 7.90
C PRO A 311 -23.73 -2.99 7.84
N ILE A 312 -23.88 -4.09 8.58
CA ILE A 312 -25.16 -4.76 8.76
C ILE A 312 -25.71 -4.30 10.10
N ALA A 313 -26.48 -3.22 10.06
CA ALA A 313 -27.01 -2.57 11.26
C ALA A 313 -28.29 -3.24 11.76
N GLY A 314 -28.60 -3.04 13.05
CA GLY A 314 -29.88 -3.39 13.65
C GLY A 314 -30.09 -4.85 13.97
N GLN A 315 -29.07 -5.70 13.83
CA GLN A 315 -29.21 -7.14 14.11
C GLN A 315 -28.44 -7.57 15.36
N VAL A 316 -28.99 -8.57 16.04
CA VAL A 316 -28.28 -9.29 17.09
C VAL A 316 -27.46 -10.38 16.41
N VAL A 317 -26.16 -10.38 16.65
CA VAL A 317 -25.21 -11.26 15.95
C VAL A 317 -24.57 -12.25 16.92
N LEU A 318 -24.51 -13.49 16.49
CA LEU A 318 -23.73 -14.54 17.17
C LEU A 318 -22.37 -14.66 16.45
N GLY A 319 -21.31 -14.24 17.12
CA GLY A 319 -19.94 -14.44 16.63
C GLY A 319 -19.50 -15.85 16.94
N TRP A 320 -18.90 -16.51 15.96
CA TRP A 320 -18.45 -17.88 16.05
C TRP A 320 -16.99 -17.98 15.62
N ASP A 321 -16.12 -18.24 16.58
CA ASP A 321 -14.70 -18.44 16.34
C ASP A 321 -14.42 -19.94 16.23
N PRO A 322 -14.27 -20.49 15.01
CA PRO A 322 -14.11 -21.92 14.81
C PRO A 322 -12.80 -22.45 15.40
N ALA A 323 -12.86 -23.61 16.02
CA ALA A 323 -11.67 -24.32 16.47
C ALA A 323 -12.00 -25.81 16.57
N PHE A 324 -10.98 -26.64 16.55
CA PHE A 324 -11.15 -28.06 16.74
C PHE A 324 -11.10 -28.44 18.21
N ARG A 325 -9.91 -28.69 18.73
CA ARG A 325 -9.70 -29.27 20.08
C ARG A 325 -10.15 -28.35 21.21
N THR A 326 -9.88 -27.07 21.11
CA THR A 326 -10.13 -26.11 22.19
C THR A 326 -11.59 -25.64 22.27
N GLY A 327 -12.41 -26.10 21.32
CA GLY A 327 -13.80 -25.71 21.24
C GLY A 327 -14.03 -24.40 20.48
N CYS A 328 -15.20 -24.29 19.91
CA CYS A 328 -15.63 -23.06 19.22
C CYS A 328 -16.08 -22.03 20.25
N LYS A 329 -15.52 -20.83 20.19
CA LYS A 329 -15.88 -19.72 21.08
C LYS A 329 -17.02 -18.95 20.47
N LEU A 330 -18.03 -18.67 21.26
CA LEU A 330 -19.24 -17.96 20.82
C LEU A 330 -19.43 -16.69 21.65
N ALA A 331 -19.87 -15.63 20.97
CA ALA A 331 -20.27 -14.38 21.63
C ALA A 331 -21.53 -13.83 20.98
N VAL A 332 -22.52 -13.49 21.80
CA VAL A 332 -23.73 -12.80 21.32
C VAL A 332 -23.55 -11.33 21.56
N VAL A 333 -23.70 -10.52 20.51
CA VAL A 333 -23.65 -9.06 20.61
C VAL A 333 -24.99 -8.48 20.16
N ASP A 334 -25.45 -7.44 20.88
CA ASP A 334 -26.67 -6.74 20.48
C ASP A 334 -26.43 -5.80 19.30
N ALA A 335 -27.48 -5.14 18.83
CA ALA A 335 -27.39 -4.24 17.69
C ALA A 335 -26.40 -3.07 17.89
N THR A 336 -26.03 -2.74 19.13
CA THR A 336 -25.08 -1.67 19.45
C THR A 336 -23.64 -2.19 19.60
N GLY A 337 -23.44 -3.51 19.48
CA GLY A 337 -22.12 -4.12 19.65
C GLY A 337 -21.79 -4.53 21.08
N LYS A 338 -22.74 -4.39 22.02
CA LYS A 338 -22.56 -4.82 23.41
C LYS A 338 -22.63 -6.34 23.50
N VAL A 339 -21.65 -6.94 24.18
CA VAL A 339 -21.64 -8.38 24.41
C VAL A 339 -22.69 -8.76 25.46
N LEU A 340 -23.61 -9.62 25.07
CA LEU A 340 -24.70 -10.11 25.95
C LEU A 340 -24.37 -11.42 26.63
N ASP A 341 -23.63 -12.28 25.94
CA ASP A 341 -23.29 -13.62 26.48
C ASP A 341 -22.09 -14.19 25.72
N THR A 342 -21.35 -15.08 26.38
CA THR A 342 -20.25 -15.82 25.77
C THR A 342 -20.30 -17.28 26.23
N THR A 343 -19.90 -18.22 25.39
CA THR A 343 -19.82 -19.63 25.75
C THR A 343 -18.83 -20.37 24.85
N VAL A 344 -18.58 -21.63 25.15
CA VAL A 344 -17.74 -22.53 24.36
C VAL A 344 -18.54 -23.77 24.05
N VAL A 345 -18.53 -24.22 22.82
CA VAL A 345 -19.17 -25.44 22.36
C VAL A 345 -18.16 -26.35 21.64
N TYR A 346 -18.43 -27.64 21.59
CA TYR A 346 -17.50 -28.66 21.07
C TYR A 346 -18.14 -29.49 19.95
N PRO A 347 -18.59 -28.86 18.86
CA PRO A 347 -19.21 -29.58 17.75
C PRO A 347 -18.22 -30.15 16.74
N THR A 348 -16.93 -29.78 16.84
CA THR A 348 -15.87 -30.11 15.88
C THR A 348 -14.90 -31.15 16.49
N ALA A 349 -14.20 -31.87 15.63
CA ALA A 349 -13.29 -32.93 16.05
C ALA A 349 -12.20 -32.45 17.03
N PRO A 350 -11.81 -33.19 18.04
CA PRO A 350 -12.37 -34.48 18.45
C PRO A 350 -13.71 -34.31 19.20
N THR A 351 -14.75 -34.98 18.73
CA THR A 351 -16.10 -34.81 19.26
C THR A 351 -16.89 -36.13 19.17
N ASN A 352 -18.11 -36.14 19.69
CA ASN A 352 -19.04 -37.27 19.59
C ASN A 352 -20.47 -36.72 19.45
N GLU A 353 -21.43 -37.61 19.20
CA GLU A 353 -22.83 -37.24 19.02
C GLU A 353 -23.42 -36.48 20.20
N LYS A 354 -23.01 -36.82 21.43
CA LYS A 354 -23.47 -36.17 22.67
C LYS A 354 -22.99 -34.72 22.75
N LYS A 355 -21.74 -34.48 22.41
CA LYS A 355 -21.14 -33.12 22.38
C LYS A 355 -21.75 -32.28 21.28
N ILE A 356 -22.00 -32.86 20.12
CA ILE A 356 -22.65 -32.17 18.99
C ILE A 356 -24.08 -31.78 19.37
N ALA A 357 -24.84 -32.70 19.97
CA ALA A 357 -26.20 -32.43 20.44
C ALA A 357 -26.22 -31.33 21.49
N ALA A 358 -25.27 -31.32 22.41
CA ALA A 358 -25.13 -30.26 23.43
C ALA A 358 -24.79 -28.92 22.81
N ALA A 359 -23.91 -28.90 21.82
CA ALA A 359 -23.52 -27.71 21.10
C ALA A 359 -24.73 -27.11 20.35
N LYS A 360 -25.50 -27.93 19.65
CA LYS A 360 -26.73 -27.52 18.95
C LYS A 360 -27.77 -26.95 19.92
N ALA A 361 -27.99 -27.63 21.06
CA ALA A 361 -28.90 -27.15 22.09
C ALA A 361 -28.50 -25.79 22.63
N THR A 362 -27.21 -25.58 22.91
CA THR A 362 -26.68 -24.31 23.41
C THR A 362 -26.91 -23.20 22.40
N VAL A 363 -26.58 -23.44 21.12
CA VAL A 363 -26.74 -22.44 20.06
C VAL A 363 -28.22 -22.09 19.83
N LYS A 364 -29.09 -23.08 19.83
CA LYS A 364 -30.54 -22.86 19.71
C LYS A 364 -31.08 -22.01 20.85
N ASP A 365 -30.64 -22.26 22.08
CA ASP A 365 -31.01 -21.48 23.26
C ASP A 365 -30.54 -20.03 23.15
N LEU A 366 -29.30 -19.80 22.66
CA LEU A 366 -28.78 -18.46 22.46
C LEU A 366 -29.58 -17.69 21.39
N ILE A 367 -29.90 -18.35 20.29
CA ILE A 367 -30.71 -17.76 19.21
C ILE A 367 -32.09 -17.36 19.74
N HIS A 368 -32.73 -18.26 20.42
CA HIS A 368 -34.08 -18.02 20.97
C HIS A 368 -34.06 -16.95 22.07
N LYS A 369 -33.14 -17.03 23.03
CA LYS A 369 -33.06 -16.14 24.18
C LYS A 369 -32.77 -14.69 23.79
N TYR A 370 -31.86 -14.46 22.86
CA TYR A 370 -31.40 -13.13 22.51
C TYR A 370 -31.96 -12.60 21.19
N GLY A 371 -32.73 -13.40 20.48
CA GLY A 371 -33.28 -13.00 19.19
C GLY A 371 -32.20 -12.86 18.11
N VAL A 372 -31.21 -13.75 18.11
CA VAL A 372 -30.14 -13.75 17.11
C VAL A 372 -30.74 -13.94 15.70
N THR A 373 -30.35 -13.08 14.76
CA THR A 373 -30.80 -13.13 13.37
C THR A 373 -29.67 -13.38 12.38
N LEU A 374 -28.42 -13.26 12.84
CA LEU A 374 -27.24 -13.44 11.99
C LEU A 374 -26.12 -14.14 12.78
N ILE A 375 -25.50 -15.12 12.15
CA ILE A 375 -24.29 -15.80 12.70
C ILE A 375 -23.11 -15.38 11.86
N SER A 376 -22.09 -14.80 12.50
CA SER A 376 -20.81 -14.44 11.87
C SER A 376 -19.79 -15.50 12.19
N VAL A 377 -19.35 -16.26 11.19
CA VAL A 377 -18.43 -17.39 11.36
C VAL A 377 -17.05 -16.99 10.83
N GLY A 378 -16.03 -17.09 11.67
CA GLY A 378 -14.66 -16.88 11.24
C GLY A 378 -14.24 -17.89 10.18
N ASN A 379 -13.37 -17.49 9.27
CA ASN A 379 -12.94 -18.31 8.13
C ASN A 379 -11.65 -19.12 8.38
N GLY A 380 -11.23 -19.23 9.63
CA GLY A 380 -10.01 -19.95 9.99
C GLY A 380 -10.18 -21.46 10.08
N THR A 381 -9.32 -22.08 10.89
CA THR A 381 -9.35 -23.54 11.17
C THR A 381 -10.73 -23.96 11.66
N ALA A 382 -11.23 -25.11 11.19
CA ALA A 382 -12.54 -25.69 11.54
C ALA A 382 -13.76 -24.87 11.07
N SER A 383 -13.56 -23.89 10.20
CA SER A 383 -14.65 -23.08 9.63
C SER A 383 -15.67 -23.94 8.89
N ARG A 384 -15.20 -24.86 8.07
CA ARG A 384 -16.05 -25.75 7.26
C ARG A 384 -16.95 -26.64 8.14
N GLU A 385 -16.35 -27.25 9.15
CA GLU A 385 -17.03 -28.16 10.07
C GLU A 385 -18.05 -27.40 10.91
N SER A 386 -17.69 -26.19 11.35
CA SER A 386 -18.59 -25.28 12.06
C SER A 386 -19.78 -24.88 11.16
N GLU A 387 -19.51 -24.55 9.90
CA GLU A 387 -20.52 -24.16 8.93
C GLU A 387 -21.56 -25.28 8.72
N GLN A 388 -21.12 -26.53 8.64
CA GLN A 388 -22.01 -27.68 8.51
C GLN A 388 -22.95 -27.81 9.71
N ILE A 389 -22.41 -27.65 10.92
CA ILE A 389 -23.21 -27.68 12.15
C ILE A 389 -24.22 -26.52 12.18
N ILE A 390 -23.81 -25.34 11.76
CA ILE A 390 -24.70 -24.17 11.70
C ILE A 390 -25.86 -24.43 10.75
N VAL A 391 -25.59 -24.96 9.56
CA VAL A 391 -26.63 -25.27 8.59
C VAL A 391 -27.63 -26.29 9.14
N GLU A 392 -27.16 -27.32 9.84
CA GLU A 392 -28.04 -28.27 10.50
C GLU A 392 -28.93 -27.59 11.55
N ILE A 393 -28.34 -26.69 12.35
CA ILE A 393 -29.10 -25.92 13.36
C ILE A 393 -30.18 -25.07 12.68
N LEU A 394 -29.82 -24.38 11.60
CA LEU A 394 -30.76 -23.49 10.91
C LEU A 394 -31.95 -24.23 10.32
N LYS A 395 -31.78 -25.50 9.93
CA LYS A 395 -32.88 -26.35 9.45
C LYS A 395 -33.78 -26.86 10.57
N GLU A 396 -33.30 -26.86 11.80
CA GLU A 396 -33.99 -27.40 12.98
C GLU A 396 -34.73 -26.35 13.81
N ILE A 397 -34.62 -25.06 13.45
CA ILE A 397 -35.23 -23.95 14.21
C ILE A 397 -36.30 -23.24 13.39
N PRO A 398 -37.34 -22.67 14.06
CA PRO A 398 -38.36 -21.88 13.35
C PRO A 398 -37.92 -20.46 13.00
N GLU A 399 -36.97 -19.90 13.76
CA GLU A 399 -36.50 -18.54 13.55
C GLU A 399 -35.77 -18.42 12.23
N LYS A 400 -35.92 -17.26 11.56
CA LYS A 400 -35.18 -16.93 10.34
C LYS A 400 -33.81 -16.38 10.71
N VAL A 401 -32.79 -17.20 10.55
CA VAL A 401 -31.40 -16.84 10.85
C VAL A 401 -30.57 -17.16 9.62
N ALA A 402 -29.74 -16.20 9.21
CA ALA A 402 -28.74 -16.43 8.16
C ALA A 402 -27.36 -16.49 8.79
N TYR A 403 -26.38 -16.95 8.04
CA TYR A 403 -24.99 -16.88 8.47
C TYR A 403 -24.13 -16.26 7.36
N VAL A 404 -22.99 -15.75 7.73
CA VAL A 404 -21.99 -15.19 6.83
C VAL A 404 -20.61 -15.65 7.28
N ILE A 405 -19.75 -15.96 6.33
CA ILE A 405 -18.36 -16.27 6.59
C ILE A 405 -17.62 -14.95 6.68
N THR A 406 -16.97 -14.71 7.82
CA THR A 406 -16.27 -13.46 8.11
C THR A 406 -14.77 -13.70 8.10
N ASN A 407 -14.03 -12.83 7.42
CA ASN A 407 -12.59 -12.86 7.47
C ASN A 407 -12.12 -12.52 8.90
N GLU A 408 -11.46 -13.48 9.55
CA GLU A 408 -10.99 -13.32 10.94
C GLU A 408 -9.54 -12.83 11.02
N ALA A 409 -8.93 -12.44 9.90
CA ALA A 409 -7.57 -11.92 9.87
C ALA A 409 -7.38 -10.82 10.91
N GLY A 410 -6.31 -10.92 11.67
CA GLY A 410 -6.00 -9.96 12.72
C GLY A 410 -6.82 -10.11 14.02
N ALA A 411 -7.84 -10.97 14.07
CA ALA A 411 -8.64 -11.16 15.29
C ALA A 411 -7.78 -11.69 16.46
N SER A 412 -6.84 -12.59 16.19
CA SER A 412 -5.91 -13.08 17.20
C SER A 412 -4.96 -11.99 17.69
N VAL A 413 -4.50 -11.13 16.80
CA VAL A 413 -3.66 -9.98 17.15
C VAL A 413 -4.45 -9.01 18.03
N TYR A 414 -5.67 -8.69 17.64
CA TYR A 414 -6.56 -7.82 18.44
C TYR A 414 -6.80 -8.44 19.83
N SER A 415 -7.19 -9.70 19.90
CA SER A 415 -7.57 -10.36 21.16
C SER A 415 -6.44 -10.40 22.18
N ALA A 416 -5.19 -10.45 21.72
CA ALA A 416 -3.98 -10.40 22.55
C ALA A 416 -3.49 -8.98 22.82
N SER A 417 -4.11 -7.96 22.24
CA SER A 417 -3.65 -6.57 22.35
C SER A 417 -4.00 -5.93 23.69
N LYS A 418 -3.29 -4.86 24.01
CA LYS A 418 -3.57 -4.01 25.17
C LYS A 418 -4.99 -3.41 25.07
N LEU A 419 -5.39 -2.99 23.87
CA LEU A 419 -6.72 -2.44 23.64
C LEU A 419 -7.81 -3.44 23.98
N ALA A 420 -7.70 -4.69 23.55
CA ALA A 420 -8.68 -5.73 23.87
C ALA A 420 -8.75 -6.02 25.36
N THR A 421 -7.60 -5.97 26.04
CA THR A 421 -7.54 -6.12 27.51
C THR A 421 -8.26 -4.97 28.22
N GLU A 422 -8.13 -3.76 27.70
CA GLU A 422 -8.84 -2.58 28.23
C GLU A 422 -10.36 -2.65 27.98
N GLU A 423 -10.77 -3.10 26.77
CA GLU A 423 -12.19 -3.26 26.45
C GLU A 423 -12.87 -4.37 27.23
N PHE A 424 -12.19 -5.50 27.39
CA PHE A 424 -12.71 -6.73 27.98
C PHE A 424 -11.75 -7.31 29.00
N PRO A 425 -11.52 -6.65 30.13
CA PRO A 425 -10.53 -7.10 31.11
C PRO A 425 -10.88 -8.47 31.73
N ASN A 426 -12.15 -8.83 31.73
CA ASN A 426 -12.64 -10.09 32.33
C ASN A 426 -12.79 -11.23 31.31
N PHE A 427 -12.54 -10.97 30.03
CA PHE A 427 -12.61 -11.99 28.99
C PHE A 427 -11.22 -12.56 28.68
N ASP A 428 -11.18 -13.82 28.31
CA ASP A 428 -9.97 -14.42 27.73
C ASP A 428 -9.86 -14.07 26.22
N VAL A 429 -8.76 -14.49 25.58
CA VAL A 429 -8.52 -14.23 24.16
C VAL A 429 -9.60 -14.82 23.25
N GLY A 430 -10.12 -15.99 23.59
CA GLY A 430 -11.18 -16.65 22.81
C GLY A 430 -12.48 -15.86 22.82
N GLN A 431 -12.89 -15.38 24.00
CA GLN A 431 -14.09 -14.56 24.14
C GLN A 431 -13.96 -13.23 23.39
N ARG A 432 -12.80 -12.60 23.46
CA ARG A 432 -12.49 -11.35 22.76
C ARG A 432 -12.52 -11.55 21.24
N SER A 433 -11.96 -12.64 20.76
CA SER A 433 -11.95 -12.97 19.33
C SER A 433 -13.36 -13.20 18.80
N ALA A 434 -14.18 -13.95 19.50
CA ALA A 434 -15.58 -14.21 19.12
C ALA A 434 -16.40 -12.91 19.07
N ALA A 435 -16.22 -12.03 20.05
CA ALA A 435 -16.86 -10.71 20.07
C ALA A 435 -16.43 -9.87 18.88
N SER A 436 -15.15 -9.87 18.54
CA SER A 436 -14.62 -9.14 17.40
C SER A 436 -15.21 -9.65 16.08
N ILE A 437 -15.30 -10.96 15.90
CA ILE A 437 -15.90 -11.58 14.71
C ILE A 437 -17.36 -11.16 14.55
N ALA A 438 -18.11 -11.08 15.63
CA ALA A 438 -19.50 -10.60 15.60
C ALA A 438 -19.58 -9.13 15.21
N ARG A 439 -18.73 -8.29 15.80
CA ARG A 439 -18.73 -6.84 15.54
C ARG A 439 -18.27 -6.47 14.12
N ARG A 440 -17.42 -7.28 13.51
CA ARG A 440 -16.93 -7.05 12.13
C ARG A 440 -18.05 -7.03 11.11
N VAL A 441 -19.10 -7.80 11.33
CA VAL A 441 -20.26 -7.82 10.45
C VAL A 441 -21.12 -6.58 10.69
N GLN A 442 -21.21 -6.16 11.92
CA GLN A 442 -22.03 -4.99 12.28
C GLN A 442 -21.47 -3.70 11.72
N ASP A 443 -20.17 -3.47 11.87
CA ASP A 443 -19.46 -2.32 11.29
C ASP A 443 -17.99 -2.69 11.06
N PRO A 444 -17.65 -3.10 9.83
CA PRO A 444 -16.29 -3.51 9.52
C PRO A 444 -15.24 -2.43 9.81
N LEU A 445 -15.51 -1.19 9.41
CA LEU A 445 -14.57 -0.09 9.61
C LEU A 445 -14.30 0.17 11.09
N ALA A 446 -15.35 0.29 11.89
CA ALA A 446 -15.26 0.58 13.33
C ALA A 446 -14.45 -0.50 14.07
N GLU A 447 -14.58 -1.76 13.67
CA GLU A 447 -13.85 -2.87 14.29
C GLU A 447 -12.42 -3.02 13.76
N LEU A 448 -12.23 -2.93 12.45
CA LEU A 448 -10.92 -3.13 11.82
C LEU A 448 -9.90 -2.04 12.14
N VAL A 449 -10.33 -0.83 12.49
CA VAL A 449 -9.41 0.24 12.93
C VAL A 449 -8.66 -0.10 14.22
N LYS A 450 -9.14 -1.06 14.98
CA LYS A 450 -8.49 -1.56 16.20
C LYS A 450 -7.26 -2.41 15.92
N ILE A 451 -7.07 -2.81 14.67
CA ILE A 451 -6.03 -3.74 14.23
C ILE A 451 -5.03 -2.99 13.36
N ASP A 452 -3.73 -3.27 13.55
CA ASP A 452 -2.71 -2.76 12.62
C ASP A 452 -3.06 -3.23 11.21
N PRO A 453 -3.21 -2.33 10.23
CA PRO A 453 -3.57 -2.70 8.85
C PRO A 453 -2.68 -3.80 8.26
N LYS A 454 -1.41 -3.87 8.64
CA LYS A 454 -0.48 -4.92 8.21
C LYS A 454 -0.91 -6.31 8.68
N SER A 455 -1.69 -6.40 9.73
CA SER A 455 -2.17 -7.67 10.30
C SER A 455 -3.47 -8.16 9.65
N ILE A 456 -4.07 -7.38 8.76
CA ILE A 456 -5.34 -7.75 8.11
C ILE A 456 -5.12 -8.73 6.93
N GLY A 457 -3.91 -8.86 6.42
CA GLY A 457 -3.58 -9.89 5.43
C GLY A 457 -4.14 -9.64 4.04
N VAL A 458 -4.07 -8.42 3.55
CA VAL A 458 -4.66 -8.00 2.25
C VAL A 458 -3.77 -8.25 1.03
N GLY A 459 -2.60 -8.87 1.20
CA GLY A 459 -1.70 -9.07 0.06
C GLY A 459 -0.68 -10.19 0.18
N GLN A 460 -0.25 -10.68 -0.97
CA GLN A 460 0.84 -11.64 -1.12
C GLN A 460 2.19 -10.95 -0.93
N TYR A 461 3.17 -11.67 -0.37
CA TYR A 461 4.53 -11.17 -0.11
C TYR A 461 4.59 -9.93 0.79
N GLN A 462 3.53 -9.65 1.50
CA GLN A 462 3.40 -8.50 2.40
C GLN A 462 4.55 -8.44 3.42
N HIS A 463 4.97 -9.58 3.96
CA HIS A 463 6.03 -9.67 4.96
C HIS A 463 7.44 -9.47 4.39
N ASP A 464 7.59 -9.56 3.08
CA ASP A 464 8.89 -9.41 2.39
C ASP A 464 9.17 -7.95 2.01
N MET A 465 8.19 -7.06 2.19
CA MET A 465 8.30 -5.66 1.79
C MET A 465 8.90 -4.78 2.88
N ASN A 466 9.29 -3.56 2.49
CA ASN A 466 9.66 -2.52 3.42
C ASN A 466 8.45 -2.23 4.34
N GLN A 467 8.55 -2.63 5.60
CA GLN A 467 7.44 -2.58 6.55
C GLN A 467 7.03 -1.14 6.91
N LYS A 468 7.98 -0.21 6.93
CA LYS A 468 7.69 1.20 7.19
C LYS A 468 6.85 1.79 6.06
N LYS A 469 7.25 1.57 4.83
CA LYS A 469 6.54 2.04 3.63
C LYS A 469 5.15 1.44 3.53
N LEU A 470 5.04 0.14 3.76
CA LEU A 470 3.76 -0.58 3.77
C LEU A 470 2.84 -0.02 4.86
N GLY A 471 3.35 0.14 6.07
CA GLY A 471 2.59 0.67 7.21
C GLY A 471 2.07 2.07 6.96
N GLU A 472 2.89 2.95 6.42
CA GLU A 472 2.49 4.33 6.08
C GLU A 472 1.41 4.35 4.99
N ALA A 473 1.56 3.54 3.95
CA ALA A 473 0.59 3.47 2.85
C ALA A 473 -0.76 2.93 3.33
N LEU A 474 -0.76 1.82 4.08
CA LEU A 474 -2.00 1.23 4.61
C LEU A 474 -2.66 2.12 5.66
N GLY A 475 -1.86 2.76 6.52
CA GLY A 475 -2.35 3.76 7.48
C GLY A 475 -3.06 4.92 6.80
N GLY A 476 -2.52 5.38 5.68
CA GLY A 476 -3.15 6.42 4.85
C GLY A 476 -4.49 5.98 4.29
N VAL A 477 -4.62 4.73 3.87
CA VAL A 477 -5.90 4.18 3.38
C VAL A 477 -6.95 4.19 4.49
N VAL A 478 -6.58 3.75 5.69
CA VAL A 478 -7.50 3.75 6.83
C VAL A 478 -7.94 5.18 7.15
N GLU A 479 -7.01 6.11 7.21
CA GLU A 479 -7.29 7.52 7.46
C GLU A 479 -8.28 8.09 6.42
N ASP A 480 -8.05 7.83 5.14
CA ASP A 480 -8.93 8.30 4.08
C ASP A 480 -10.33 7.70 4.20
N CYS A 481 -10.44 6.42 4.51
CA CYS A 481 -11.73 5.76 4.70
C CYS A 481 -12.50 6.31 5.89
N VAL A 482 -11.84 6.47 7.04
CA VAL A 482 -12.47 6.97 8.26
C VAL A 482 -13.00 8.38 8.06
N ASN A 483 -12.20 9.27 7.45
CA ASN A 483 -12.64 10.65 7.20
C ASN A 483 -13.70 10.74 6.11
N LYS A 484 -13.67 9.88 5.11
CA LYS A 484 -14.69 9.82 4.07
C LYS A 484 -16.07 9.41 4.62
N VAL A 485 -16.07 8.42 5.49
CA VAL A 485 -17.31 7.95 6.16
C VAL A 485 -17.74 8.95 7.25
N GLY A 486 -16.79 9.53 7.97
CA GLY A 486 -17.06 10.34 9.15
C GLY A 486 -17.40 9.47 10.36
N VAL A 487 -17.51 10.09 11.52
CA VAL A 487 -17.81 9.37 12.76
C VAL A 487 -18.94 10.07 13.53
N ASP A 488 -19.65 9.30 14.33
CA ASP A 488 -20.56 9.84 15.32
C ASP A 488 -19.75 10.21 16.57
N LEU A 489 -19.73 11.50 16.92
CA LEU A 489 -18.93 12.00 18.03
C LEU A 489 -19.30 11.37 19.37
N ASN A 490 -20.55 11.00 19.54
CA ASN A 490 -21.07 10.47 20.80
C ASN A 490 -20.88 8.94 20.97
N THR A 491 -20.58 8.22 19.90
CA THR A 491 -20.46 6.75 19.94
C THR A 491 -19.09 6.22 19.50
N ALA A 492 -18.33 7.02 18.78
CA ALA A 492 -17.05 6.57 18.22
C ALA A 492 -16.04 6.18 19.31
N SER A 493 -15.33 5.07 19.08
CA SER A 493 -14.24 4.64 19.96
C SER A 493 -13.02 5.56 19.81
N ALA A 494 -12.13 5.54 20.79
CA ALA A 494 -10.86 6.26 20.68
C ALA A 494 -10.05 5.78 19.48
N SER A 495 -10.07 4.48 19.19
CA SER A 495 -9.37 3.89 18.03
C SER A 495 -9.86 4.46 16.69
N LEU A 496 -11.16 4.66 16.56
CA LEU A 496 -11.77 5.28 15.37
C LEU A 496 -11.43 6.76 15.29
N LEU A 497 -11.56 7.47 16.42
CA LEU A 497 -11.28 8.92 16.51
C LEU A 497 -9.83 9.27 16.17
N GLU A 498 -8.87 8.39 16.48
CA GLU A 498 -7.45 8.61 16.16
C GLU A 498 -7.18 8.87 14.68
N TYR A 499 -8.01 8.33 13.79
CA TYR A 499 -7.86 8.50 12.34
C TYR A 499 -8.55 9.75 11.80
N ILE A 500 -9.33 10.44 12.64
CA ILE A 500 -9.98 11.69 12.21
C ILE A 500 -8.91 12.78 12.05
N SER A 501 -9.04 13.55 10.99
CA SER A 501 -8.16 14.67 10.68
C SER A 501 -7.91 15.56 11.90
N GLY A 502 -6.65 15.77 12.23
CA GLY A 502 -6.24 16.64 13.34
C GLY A 502 -6.40 16.05 14.74
N VAL A 503 -6.83 14.80 14.87
CA VAL A 503 -7.01 14.12 16.16
C VAL A 503 -5.84 13.16 16.41
N SER A 504 -5.04 13.46 17.43
CA SER A 504 -3.97 12.57 17.90
C SER A 504 -4.55 11.50 18.82
N LYS A 505 -3.72 10.50 19.18
CA LYS A 505 -4.10 9.48 20.17
C LYS A 505 -4.53 10.10 21.49
N VAL A 506 -3.83 11.12 21.94
CA VAL A 506 -4.09 11.84 23.19
C VAL A 506 -5.44 12.56 23.09
N ILE A 507 -5.66 13.28 22.00
CA ILE A 507 -6.92 14.00 21.77
C ILE A 507 -8.10 13.03 21.69
N ALA A 508 -7.93 11.90 21.00
CA ALA A 508 -8.97 10.86 20.90
C ALA A 508 -9.40 10.36 22.29
N LYS A 509 -8.45 10.05 23.13
CA LYS A 509 -8.71 9.63 24.53
C LYS A 509 -9.37 10.74 25.33
N ASN A 510 -8.94 12.00 25.12
CA ASN A 510 -9.53 13.15 25.80
C ASN A 510 -10.98 13.40 25.38
N ILE A 511 -11.33 13.14 24.11
CA ILE A 511 -12.72 13.24 23.64
C ILE A 511 -13.60 12.21 24.35
N VAL A 512 -13.13 10.95 24.42
CA VAL A 512 -13.86 9.89 25.11
C VAL A 512 -14.02 10.20 26.60
N ALA A 513 -12.95 10.66 27.25
CA ALA A 513 -12.98 11.05 28.67
C ALA A 513 -13.96 12.20 28.92
N TYR A 514 -13.94 13.22 28.08
CA TYR A 514 -14.89 14.34 28.18
C TYR A 514 -16.34 13.86 28.08
N ARG A 515 -16.61 12.98 27.12
CA ARG A 515 -17.93 12.42 26.88
C ARG A 515 -18.43 11.59 28.08
N GLU A 516 -17.54 10.81 28.67
CA GLU A 516 -17.86 10.02 29.86
C GLU A 516 -18.14 10.89 31.11
N GLU A 517 -17.38 11.97 31.24
CA GLU A 517 -17.50 12.89 32.39
C GLU A 517 -18.68 13.87 32.28
N ASN A 518 -18.90 14.41 31.08
CA ASN A 518 -19.87 15.51 30.86
C ASN A 518 -21.15 15.08 30.12
N GLY A 519 -21.23 13.79 29.75
CA GLY A 519 -22.35 13.29 28.97
C GLY A 519 -22.18 13.60 27.48
N ARG A 520 -23.23 13.35 26.75
CA ARG A 520 -23.24 13.46 25.30
C ARG A 520 -22.88 14.88 24.83
N PHE A 521 -22.16 14.99 23.73
CA PHE A 521 -21.95 16.27 23.05
C PHE A 521 -23.25 16.74 22.43
N GLU A 522 -23.62 18.00 22.71
CA GLU A 522 -24.80 18.62 22.14
C GLU A 522 -24.49 19.51 20.93
N SER A 523 -23.24 19.93 20.80
CA SER A 523 -22.79 20.76 19.68
C SER A 523 -21.32 20.48 19.35
N ARG A 524 -20.93 20.72 18.09
CA ARG A 524 -19.55 20.64 17.65
C ARG A 524 -18.64 21.61 18.41
N LYS A 525 -19.16 22.76 18.82
CA LYS A 525 -18.42 23.77 19.59
C LYS A 525 -17.89 23.24 20.91
N GLU A 526 -18.56 22.26 21.51
CA GLU A 526 -18.11 21.65 22.76
C GLU A 526 -16.74 20.94 22.60
N LEU A 527 -16.34 20.58 21.38
CA LEU A 527 -15.01 20.02 21.13
C LEU A 527 -13.90 20.93 21.62
N LEU A 528 -14.11 22.25 21.60
CA LEU A 528 -13.13 23.22 22.08
C LEU A 528 -12.92 23.16 23.60
N LYS A 529 -13.80 22.47 24.34
CA LYS A 529 -13.65 22.23 25.78
C LYS A 529 -12.84 20.97 26.08
N VAL A 530 -12.55 20.17 25.06
CA VAL A 530 -11.74 18.96 25.23
C VAL A 530 -10.27 19.34 25.41
N ALA A 531 -9.62 18.73 26.40
CA ALA A 531 -8.21 18.99 26.70
C ALA A 531 -7.32 18.72 25.47
N LYS A 532 -6.41 19.65 25.18
CA LYS A 532 -5.47 19.65 24.05
C LYS A 532 -6.10 19.80 22.67
N LEU A 533 -7.40 19.94 22.57
CA LEU A 533 -8.09 20.21 21.31
C LEU A 533 -8.27 21.72 21.16
N GLY A 534 -7.31 22.35 20.52
CA GLY A 534 -7.32 23.80 20.26
C GLY A 534 -8.02 24.17 18.96
N PRO A 535 -8.00 25.46 18.59
CA PRO A 535 -8.66 25.93 17.35
C PRO A 535 -8.18 25.26 16.07
N LYS A 536 -6.88 24.96 15.96
CA LYS A 536 -6.31 24.28 14.77
C LYS A 536 -6.85 22.87 14.64
N ALA A 537 -6.85 22.09 15.73
CA ALA A 537 -7.39 20.74 15.74
C ALA A 537 -8.89 20.76 15.46
N PHE A 538 -9.63 21.71 16.03
CA PHE A 538 -11.05 21.89 15.77
C PHE A 538 -11.33 22.14 14.29
N GLU A 539 -10.60 23.04 13.65
CA GLU A 539 -10.71 23.29 12.21
C GLU A 539 -10.55 22.02 11.41
N GLN A 540 -9.54 21.19 11.75
CA GLN A 540 -9.25 19.97 11.01
C GLN A 540 -10.30 18.88 11.23
N CYS A 541 -10.84 18.73 12.42
CA CYS A 541 -11.67 17.57 12.78
C CYS A 541 -13.18 17.80 12.74
N ALA A 542 -13.64 19.00 12.99
CA ALA A 542 -15.07 19.26 13.28
C ALA A 542 -16.03 18.76 12.20
N GLY A 543 -15.71 18.95 10.94
CA GLY A 543 -16.58 18.54 9.84
C GLY A 543 -16.73 17.03 9.67
N PHE A 544 -15.77 16.26 10.19
CA PHE A 544 -15.77 14.81 10.12
C PHE A 544 -16.46 14.13 11.30
N MET A 545 -16.87 14.91 12.28
CA MET A 545 -17.54 14.41 13.49
C MET A 545 -18.98 14.89 13.52
N ARG A 546 -19.92 13.96 13.55
CA ARG A 546 -21.36 14.28 13.50
C ARG A 546 -22.03 14.09 14.84
N ILE A 547 -23.05 14.91 15.08
CA ILE A 547 -23.90 14.83 16.27
C ILE A 547 -25.34 14.70 15.79
N THR A 548 -25.96 13.56 16.04
CA THR A 548 -27.37 13.33 15.69
C THR A 548 -28.26 13.86 16.81
N GLY A 549 -29.23 14.66 16.45
CA GLY A 549 -30.17 15.21 17.42
C GLY A 549 -29.60 16.25 18.38
N GLY A 550 -28.53 16.93 17.97
CA GLY A 550 -27.91 18.02 18.72
C GLY A 550 -28.68 19.32 18.60
N LYS A 551 -28.18 20.38 19.25
CA LYS A 551 -28.82 21.71 19.26
C LYS A 551 -28.86 22.37 17.88
N ASN A 552 -27.86 22.14 17.05
CA ASN A 552 -27.80 22.65 15.68
C ASN A 552 -27.91 21.47 14.69
N PRO A 553 -28.92 21.43 13.83
CA PRO A 553 -29.08 20.36 12.85
C PRO A 553 -27.88 20.21 11.89
N LEU A 554 -27.14 21.28 11.63
CA LEU A 554 -25.94 21.24 10.79
C LEU A 554 -24.83 20.39 11.40
N ASP A 555 -24.81 20.21 12.71
CA ASP A 555 -23.83 19.35 13.39
C ASP A 555 -24.02 17.86 13.05
N GLY A 556 -25.17 17.49 12.52
CA GLY A 556 -25.44 16.13 12.00
C GLY A 556 -25.03 15.92 10.55
N THR A 557 -24.47 16.93 9.91
CA THR A 557 -24.05 16.91 8.51
C THR A 557 -22.52 16.94 8.38
N SER A 558 -22.01 16.75 7.17
CA SER A 558 -20.60 16.93 6.90
C SER A 558 -20.21 18.37 6.51
N VAL A 559 -21.15 19.31 6.67
CA VAL A 559 -20.88 20.73 6.45
C VAL A 559 -19.96 21.23 7.57
N HIS A 560 -18.84 21.85 7.18
CA HIS A 560 -17.90 22.38 8.16
C HIS A 560 -18.49 23.59 8.90
N PRO A 561 -18.26 23.73 10.22
CA PRO A 561 -18.76 24.89 10.96
C PRO A 561 -18.37 26.25 10.39
N GLU A 562 -17.23 26.35 9.69
CA GLU A 562 -16.81 27.60 9.03
C GLU A 562 -17.82 28.07 7.97
N SER A 563 -18.64 27.18 7.46
CA SER A 563 -19.66 27.46 6.43
C SER A 563 -21.07 27.66 7.01
N TYR A 564 -21.26 27.57 8.32
CA TYR A 564 -22.59 27.67 8.92
C TYR A 564 -23.27 29.01 8.65
N GLU A 565 -22.54 30.10 8.74
CA GLU A 565 -23.05 31.43 8.43
C GLU A 565 -23.54 31.52 6.99
N ALA A 566 -22.78 30.96 6.06
CA ALA A 566 -23.17 30.93 4.65
C ALA A 566 -24.44 30.09 4.42
N VAL A 567 -24.57 28.97 5.14
CA VAL A 567 -25.76 28.11 5.06
C VAL A 567 -26.99 28.84 5.60
N GLU A 568 -26.86 29.57 6.71
CA GLU A 568 -27.96 30.37 7.28
C GLU A 568 -28.43 31.46 6.29
N LYS A 569 -27.48 32.12 5.62
CA LYS A 569 -27.78 33.09 4.56
C LYS A 569 -28.50 32.45 3.36
N LEU A 570 -28.08 31.25 2.99
CA LEU A 570 -28.71 30.48 1.91
C LEU A 570 -30.17 30.16 2.24
N PHE A 571 -30.41 29.63 3.44
CA PHE A 571 -31.79 29.30 3.87
C PHE A 571 -32.67 30.54 3.94
N ALA A 572 -32.14 31.67 4.44
CA ALA A 572 -32.87 32.93 4.48
C ALA A 572 -33.28 33.39 3.08
N LYS A 573 -32.35 33.28 2.09
CA LYS A 573 -32.65 33.68 0.69
C LYS A 573 -33.65 32.77 0.01
N LEU A 574 -33.74 31.50 0.43
CA LEU A 574 -34.63 30.51 -0.15
C LEU A 574 -35.95 30.41 0.68
N ASN A 575 -36.14 31.24 1.70
CA ASN A 575 -37.29 31.20 2.62
C ASN A 575 -37.44 29.82 3.29
N MET A 576 -36.33 29.20 3.62
CA MET A 576 -36.29 27.90 4.29
C MET A 576 -35.78 28.06 5.71
N LYS A 577 -36.08 27.06 6.56
CA LYS A 577 -35.61 27.00 7.95
C LYS A 577 -34.57 25.90 8.10
N THR A 578 -33.51 26.17 8.85
CA THR A 578 -32.42 25.19 9.08
C THR A 578 -32.91 23.92 9.80
N GLU A 579 -33.99 24.02 10.60
CA GLU A 579 -34.63 22.88 11.25
C GLU A 579 -35.14 21.83 10.25
N GLN A 580 -35.44 22.24 9.02
CA GLN A 580 -35.86 21.32 7.95
C GLN A 580 -34.83 20.26 7.61
N ILE A 581 -33.57 20.51 7.93
CA ILE A 581 -32.46 19.55 7.69
C ILE A 581 -32.69 18.27 8.49
N SER A 582 -33.15 18.39 9.73
CA SER A 582 -33.43 17.24 10.60
C SER A 582 -34.68 16.45 10.21
N GLU A 583 -35.50 16.98 9.33
CA GLU A 583 -36.73 16.34 8.84
C GLU A 583 -36.49 15.42 7.63
N GLY A 584 -35.26 15.38 7.09
CA GLY A 584 -34.90 14.52 5.98
C GLY A 584 -34.36 15.27 4.75
N PRO A 585 -34.33 14.61 3.59
CA PRO A 585 -33.80 15.21 2.35
C PRO A 585 -34.50 16.52 2.01
N THR A 586 -33.70 17.53 1.67
CA THR A 586 -34.20 18.87 1.32
C THR A 586 -33.96 19.11 -0.18
N ALA A 587 -35.00 19.56 -0.86
CA ALA A 587 -34.88 19.96 -2.28
C ALA A 587 -34.50 21.44 -2.37
N PHE A 588 -33.52 21.74 -3.20
CA PHE A 588 -33.05 23.11 -3.44
C PHE A 588 -33.26 23.51 -4.89
N PHE A 589 -33.81 24.71 -5.11
CA PHE A 589 -34.01 25.29 -6.43
C PHE A 589 -33.15 26.54 -6.58
N ILE A 590 -31.99 26.40 -7.19
CA ILE A 590 -31.05 27.49 -7.41
C ILE A 590 -30.83 27.64 -8.90
N LYS A 591 -31.20 28.81 -9.44
CA LYS A 591 -31.08 29.09 -10.88
C LYS A 591 -29.66 29.42 -11.30
N ASP A 592 -28.93 30.17 -10.46
CA ASP A 592 -27.58 30.63 -10.71
C ASP A 592 -26.71 30.39 -9.49
N TYR A 593 -25.95 29.29 -9.52
CA TYR A 593 -25.07 28.87 -8.42
C TYR A 593 -23.95 29.88 -8.17
N LYS A 594 -23.38 30.44 -9.22
CA LYS A 594 -22.29 31.42 -9.11
C LYS A 594 -22.73 32.67 -8.38
N LYS A 595 -23.90 33.22 -8.76
CA LYS A 595 -24.47 34.38 -8.12
C LYS A 595 -24.84 34.11 -6.66
N MET A 596 -25.48 32.96 -6.40
CA MET A 596 -25.87 32.58 -5.03
C MET A 596 -24.63 32.43 -4.15
N ALA A 597 -23.56 31.80 -4.67
CA ALA A 597 -22.30 31.64 -3.95
C ALA A 597 -21.72 33.01 -3.55
N GLU A 598 -21.68 33.96 -4.46
CA GLU A 598 -21.22 35.32 -4.17
C GLU A 598 -22.06 36.00 -3.10
N GLU A 599 -23.38 35.84 -3.15
CA GLU A 599 -24.31 36.46 -2.19
C GLU A 599 -24.15 35.91 -0.78
N ILE A 600 -23.83 34.65 -0.63
CA ILE A 600 -23.63 34.01 0.69
C ILE A 600 -22.18 34.00 1.16
N GLY A 601 -21.25 34.41 0.31
CA GLY A 601 -19.83 34.56 0.68
C GLY A 601 -18.98 33.32 0.61
N VAL A 602 -19.29 32.38 -0.29
CA VAL A 602 -18.48 31.17 -0.54
C VAL A 602 -18.20 31.02 -2.03
N GLY A 603 -17.31 30.09 -2.38
CA GLY A 603 -17.06 29.73 -3.79
C GLY A 603 -18.18 28.83 -4.33
N GLU A 604 -18.29 28.77 -5.64
CA GLU A 604 -19.30 27.94 -6.31
C GLU A 604 -19.15 26.45 -5.99
N ILE A 605 -17.91 25.95 -5.96
CA ILE A 605 -17.62 24.54 -5.65
C ILE A 605 -18.08 24.21 -4.24
N THR A 606 -17.80 25.10 -3.27
CA THR A 606 -18.23 24.95 -1.87
C THR A 606 -19.74 24.96 -1.77
N LEU A 607 -20.43 25.85 -2.47
CA LEU A 607 -21.89 25.88 -2.48
C LEU A 607 -22.47 24.58 -3.02
N ARG A 608 -21.95 24.06 -4.14
CA ARG A 608 -22.41 22.81 -4.72
C ARG A 608 -22.23 21.63 -3.76
N ASP A 609 -21.10 21.60 -3.05
CA ASP A 609 -20.84 20.60 -2.02
C ASP A 609 -21.83 20.68 -0.86
N ILE A 610 -22.10 21.89 -0.38
CA ILE A 610 -23.08 22.14 0.70
C ILE A 610 -24.45 21.65 0.27
N ILE A 611 -24.89 22.01 -0.92
CA ILE A 611 -26.20 21.60 -1.45
C ILE A 611 -26.29 20.07 -1.55
N LYS A 612 -25.27 19.44 -2.08
CA LYS A 612 -25.21 17.98 -2.22
C LYS A 612 -25.34 17.30 -0.85
N GLU A 613 -24.63 17.81 0.16
CA GLU A 613 -24.70 17.27 1.52
C GLU A 613 -26.08 17.48 2.13
N LEU A 614 -26.67 18.66 1.98
CA LEU A 614 -27.97 18.98 2.57
C LEU A 614 -29.14 18.27 1.87
N GLN A 615 -28.98 17.87 0.62
CA GLN A 615 -29.97 17.05 -0.09
C GLN A 615 -30.08 15.65 0.50
N LYS A 616 -28.98 15.12 1.04
CA LYS A 616 -28.90 13.81 1.69
C LYS A 616 -28.05 13.92 2.96
N PRO A 617 -28.55 14.56 4.01
CA PRO A 617 -27.74 14.80 5.21
C PRO A 617 -27.38 13.49 5.92
N GLY A 618 -26.12 13.40 6.33
CA GLY A 618 -25.63 12.25 7.07
C GLY A 618 -25.53 10.95 6.26
N ARG A 619 -25.50 11.04 4.95
CA ARG A 619 -25.38 9.87 4.06
C ARG A 619 -24.07 9.11 4.32
N ASP A 620 -24.19 7.78 4.46
CA ASP A 620 -23.04 6.90 4.57
C ASP A 620 -22.63 6.44 3.17
N PRO A 621 -21.41 6.77 2.69
CA PRO A 621 -20.97 6.36 1.35
C PRO A 621 -20.87 4.85 1.18
N ARG A 622 -20.79 4.09 2.28
CA ARG A 622 -20.75 2.62 2.24
C ARG A 622 -22.06 2.00 1.77
N ASP A 623 -23.18 2.71 1.89
CA ASP A 623 -24.50 2.21 1.50
C ASP A 623 -24.61 1.92 0.00
N GLU A 624 -23.73 2.50 -0.83
CA GLU A 624 -23.68 2.26 -2.28
C GLU A 624 -22.81 1.06 -2.65
N MET A 625 -22.09 0.48 -1.69
CA MET A 625 -21.21 -0.66 -1.92
C MET A 625 -22.00 -1.98 -1.87
N PRO A 626 -21.50 -3.04 -2.54
CA PRO A 626 -22.16 -4.35 -2.47
C PRO A 626 -22.24 -4.90 -1.06
N ARG A 627 -23.40 -5.42 -0.67
CA ARG A 627 -23.60 -6.02 0.66
C ARG A 627 -23.12 -7.47 0.67
N PRO A 628 -22.62 -7.98 1.82
CA PRO A 628 -22.25 -9.38 1.96
C PRO A 628 -23.41 -10.31 1.64
N ILE A 629 -23.10 -11.46 1.04
CA ILE A 629 -24.11 -12.49 0.75
C ILE A 629 -24.41 -13.25 2.04
N LEU A 630 -25.68 -13.21 2.46
CA LEU A 630 -26.15 -13.97 3.61
C LEU A 630 -26.59 -15.36 3.15
N ARG A 631 -26.21 -16.39 3.90
CA ARG A 631 -26.42 -17.78 3.52
C ARG A 631 -27.28 -18.54 4.52
N THR A 632 -27.91 -19.61 4.04
CA THR A 632 -28.67 -20.54 4.87
C THR A 632 -28.21 -21.98 4.67
N ASP A 633 -27.40 -22.25 3.64
CA ASP A 633 -26.90 -23.60 3.33
C ASP A 633 -25.43 -23.56 2.85
N VAL A 634 -24.80 -24.72 2.83
CA VAL A 634 -23.41 -24.92 2.39
C VAL A 634 -23.39 -25.64 1.05
N LEU A 635 -22.50 -25.17 0.17
CA LEU A 635 -22.13 -25.87 -1.06
C LEU A 635 -20.72 -26.46 -0.87
N ASP A 636 -20.57 -27.75 -1.15
CA ASP A 636 -19.27 -28.45 -1.05
C ASP A 636 -18.56 -28.44 -2.42
N MET A 637 -17.22 -28.44 -2.41
CA MET A 637 -16.44 -28.46 -3.65
C MET A 637 -16.77 -29.68 -4.53
N LYS A 638 -17.05 -30.83 -3.93
CA LYS A 638 -17.46 -32.05 -4.63
C LYS A 638 -18.80 -31.92 -5.37
N ASP A 639 -19.61 -30.94 -4.97
CA ASP A 639 -20.93 -30.68 -5.59
C ASP A 639 -20.81 -29.76 -6.81
N LEU A 640 -19.65 -29.19 -7.04
CA LEU A 640 -19.39 -28.33 -8.17
C LEU A 640 -19.21 -29.13 -9.44
N LYS A 641 -19.72 -28.60 -10.55
CA LYS A 641 -19.56 -29.18 -11.90
C LYS A 641 -19.13 -28.07 -12.84
N VAL A 642 -18.25 -28.41 -13.78
CA VAL A 642 -17.88 -27.50 -14.85
C VAL A 642 -19.15 -27.08 -15.61
N GLY A 643 -19.27 -25.75 -15.83
CA GLY A 643 -20.45 -25.17 -16.46
C GLY A 643 -21.45 -24.55 -15.49
N MET A 644 -21.35 -24.83 -14.18
CA MET A 644 -22.23 -24.20 -13.19
C MET A 644 -21.99 -22.69 -13.13
N ILE A 645 -23.09 -21.95 -13.03
CA ILE A 645 -23.08 -20.50 -12.85
C ILE A 645 -23.49 -20.22 -11.41
N LEU A 646 -22.63 -19.50 -10.68
CA LEU A 646 -22.81 -19.22 -9.27
C LEU A 646 -22.55 -17.73 -8.99
N LYS A 647 -23.18 -17.22 -7.94
CA LYS A 647 -22.83 -15.90 -7.40
C LYS A 647 -21.71 -16.06 -6.39
N GLY A 648 -20.76 -15.16 -6.43
CA GLY A 648 -19.65 -15.16 -5.49
C GLY A 648 -19.26 -13.75 -5.06
N THR A 649 -18.48 -13.69 -4.00
CA THR A 649 -17.94 -12.44 -3.47
C THR A 649 -16.44 -12.40 -3.75
N VAL A 650 -15.97 -11.31 -4.34
CA VAL A 650 -14.53 -11.09 -4.56
C VAL A 650 -13.87 -10.89 -3.20
N ARG A 651 -12.93 -11.77 -2.84
CA ARG A 651 -12.23 -11.74 -1.56
C ARG A 651 -10.86 -11.10 -1.63
N ASN A 652 -10.18 -11.25 -2.75
CA ASN A 652 -8.86 -10.68 -2.94
C ASN A 652 -8.61 -10.42 -4.43
N VAL A 653 -7.92 -9.33 -4.73
CA VAL A 653 -7.51 -8.98 -6.09
C VAL A 653 -5.98 -8.95 -6.13
N ILE A 654 -5.42 -9.72 -7.05
CA ILE A 654 -3.97 -9.83 -7.26
C ILE A 654 -3.65 -9.47 -8.71
N ASP A 655 -2.36 -9.36 -9.05
CA ASP A 655 -1.94 -8.87 -10.38
C ASP A 655 -2.49 -9.70 -11.55
N PHE A 656 -2.66 -10.98 -11.37
CA PHE A 656 -3.10 -11.89 -12.47
C PHE A 656 -4.56 -12.32 -12.37
N GLY A 657 -5.30 -11.87 -11.39
CA GLY A 657 -6.70 -12.26 -11.26
C GLY A 657 -7.33 -11.87 -9.95
N ALA A 658 -8.46 -12.49 -9.65
CA ALA A 658 -9.18 -12.29 -8.41
C ALA A 658 -9.62 -13.61 -7.80
N PHE A 659 -9.53 -13.73 -6.49
CA PHE A 659 -10.06 -14.85 -5.72
C PHE A 659 -11.50 -14.55 -5.34
N VAL A 660 -12.39 -15.49 -5.63
CA VAL A 660 -13.83 -15.33 -5.43
C VAL A 660 -14.35 -16.48 -4.55
N ASP A 661 -15.06 -16.10 -3.48
CA ASP A 661 -15.76 -17.04 -2.61
C ASP A 661 -17.12 -17.36 -3.22
N ILE A 662 -17.29 -18.58 -3.68
CA ILE A 662 -18.54 -19.08 -4.30
C ILE A 662 -19.38 -19.93 -3.37
N GLY A 663 -19.06 -19.95 -2.07
CA GLY A 663 -19.82 -20.72 -1.09
C GLY A 663 -19.24 -22.08 -0.73
N VAL A 664 -18.07 -22.40 -1.25
CA VAL A 664 -17.30 -23.59 -0.87
C VAL A 664 -16.06 -23.17 -0.08
N HIS A 665 -15.37 -24.09 0.58
CA HIS A 665 -14.23 -23.77 1.44
C HIS A 665 -12.94 -23.43 0.71
N GLN A 666 -12.95 -23.39 -0.58
CA GLN A 666 -11.81 -23.02 -1.40
C GLN A 666 -12.23 -21.88 -2.31
N ASP A 667 -11.48 -20.78 -2.29
CA ASP A 667 -11.75 -19.68 -3.22
C ASP A 667 -11.41 -20.13 -4.64
N GLY A 668 -12.25 -19.72 -5.58
CA GLY A 668 -11.99 -19.91 -7.01
C GLY A 668 -11.18 -18.73 -7.56
N LEU A 669 -10.36 -18.99 -8.58
CA LEU A 669 -9.61 -17.96 -9.26
C LEU A 669 -10.27 -17.57 -10.57
N VAL A 670 -10.56 -16.29 -10.74
CA VAL A 670 -10.88 -15.70 -12.03
C VAL A 670 -9.60 -15.06 -12.56
N HIS A 671 -8.97 -15.70 -13.54
CA HIS A 671 -7.78 -15.15 -14.18
C HIS A 671 -8.14 -13.86 -14.92
N ILE A 672 -7.21 -12.91 -15.04
CA ILE A 672 -7.45 -11.63 -15.71
C ILE A 672 -8.02 -11.79 -17.12
N SER A 673 -7.62 -12.82 -17.86
CA SER A 673 -8.15 -13.14 -19.19
C SER A 673 -9.61 -13.58 -19.19
N GLN A 674 -10.18 -13.93 -18.05
CA GLN A 674 -11.55 -14.42 -17.88
C GLN A 674 -12.48 -13.38 -17.26
N MET A 675 -12.03 -12.14 -17.10
CA MET A 675 -12.83 -11.09 -16.45
C MET A 675 -13.69 -10.30 -17.43
N THR A 676 -13.08 -9.83 -18.52
CA THR A 676 -13.77 -9.04 -19.55
C THR A 676 -13.29 -9.46 -20.94
N LYS A 677 -14.12 -9.18 -21.95
CA LYS A 677 -13.75 -9.42 -23.36
C LYS A 677 -12.72 -8.41 -23.85
N ARG A 678 -12.72 -7.21 -23.28
CA ARG A 678 -11.72 -6.18 -23.60
C ARG A 678 -10.41 -6.44 -22.84
N PHE A 679 -9.31 -5.98 -23.40
CA PHE A 679 -8.03 -6.05 -22.72
C PHE A 679 -8.00 -5.09 -21.51
N ILE A 680 -7.55 -5.57 -20.36
CA ILE A 680 -7.32 -4.77 -19.15
C ILE A 680 -5.90 -5.03 -18.64
N LYS A 681 -5.27 -4.02 -18.10
CA LYS A 681 -3.89 -4.11 -17.58
C LYS A 681 -3.85 -4.72 -16.18
N HIS A 682 -4.88 -4.48 -15.39
CA HIS A 682 -4.96 -4.97 -14.01
C HIS A 682 -6.39 -5.38 -13.66
N PRO A 683 -6.56 -6.47 -12.88
CA PRO A 683 -7.88 -6.92 -12.44
C PRO A 683 -8.73 -5.86 -11.73
N LEU A 684 -8.12 -4.89 -11.06
CA LEU A 684 -8.85 -3.79 -10.42
C LEU A 684 -9.64 -2.91 -11.39
N GLU A 685 -9.34 -2.96 -12.68
CA GLU A 685 -10.15 -2.29 -13.72
C GLU A 685 -11.52 -2.95 -13.91
N ALA A 686 -11.66 -4.19 -13.49
CA ALA A 686 -12.89 -4.98 -13.67
C ALA A 686 -13.62 -5.26 -12.35
N VAL A 687 -12.90 -5.53 -11.27
CA VAL A 687 -13.48 -5.94 -9.98
C VAL A 687 -12.77 -5.29 -8.80
N SER A 688 -13.49 -5.21 -7.68
CA SER A 688 -12.98 -4.76 -6.39
C SER A 688 -13.35 -5.77 -5.31
N VAL A 689 -12.57 -5.81 -4.22
CA VAL A 689 -12.87 -6.66 -3.06
C VAL A 689 -14.27 -6.31 -2.53
N GLY A 690 -15.07 -7.33 -2.27
CA GLY A 690 -16.45 -7.18 -1.83
C GLY A 690 -17.49 -7.19 -2.94
N ASP A 691 -17.09 -7.06 -4.21
CA ASP A 691 -18.02 -7.13 -5.33
C ASP A 691 -18.70 -8.49 -5.38
N ILE A 692 -19.98 -8.47 -5.70
CA ILE A 692 -20.76 -9.69 -5.96
C ILE A 692 -20.78 -9.90 -7.47
N VAL A 693 -20.23 -11.03 -7.90
CA VAL A 693 -20.09 -11.35 -9.33
C VAL A 693 -20.73 -12.67 -9.66
N GLU A 694 -21.23 -12.81 -10.89
CA GLU A 694 -21.66 -14.10 -11.43
C GLU A 694 -20.46 -14.74 -12.12
N VAL A 695 -20.18 -15.98 -11.77
CA VAL A 695 -19.05 -16.72 -12.31
C VAL A 695 -19.47 -18.11 -12.77
N LYS A 696 -18.79 -18.59 -13.80
CA LYS A 696 -18.97 -19.92 -14.34
C LYS A 696 -17.76 -20.77 -13.97
N VAL A 697 -18.00 -21.96 -13.46
CA VAL A 697 -16.94 -22.93 -13.18
C VAL A 697 -16.41 -23.47 -14.50
N ILE A 698 -15.12 -23.22 -14.78
CA ILE A 698 -14.47 -23.64 -16.02
C ILE A 698 -13.46 -24.78 -15.83
N SER A 699 -12.94 -24.95 -14.61
CA SER A 699 -12.03 -26.04 -14.28
C SER A 699 -12.14 -26.43 -12.81
N LEU A 700 -11.92 -27.70 -12.52
CA LEU A 700 -11.92 -28.23 -11.15
C LEU A 700 -10.77 -29.23 -11.01
N ASP A 701 -9.99 -29.08 -9.93
CA ASP A 701 -8.98 -30.05 -9.52
C ASP A 701 -9.21 -30.35 -8.05
N LEU A 702 -9.94 -31.40 -7.77
CA LEU A 702 -10.32 -31.80 -6.41
C LEU A 702 -9.11 -32.21 -5.58
N ALA A 703 -8.11 -32.83 -6.19
CA ALA A 703 -6.89 -33.26 -5.51
C ALA A 703 -6.06 -32.08 -5.02
N LYS A 704 -5.91 -31.06 -5.85
CA LYS A 704 -5.16 -29.83 -5.53
C LYS A 704 -6.02 -28.73 -4.92
N LYS A 705 -7.32 -28.96 -4.79
CA LYS A 705 -8.32 -27.99 -4.29
C LYS A 705 -8.28 -26.68 -5.07
N ARG A 706 -8.24 -26.76 -6.40
CA ARG A 706 -8.23 -25.59 -7.30
C ARG A 706 -9.52 -25.49 -8.07
N ILE A 707 -10.07 -24.28 -8.14
CA ILE A 707 -11.28 -23.97 -8.89
C ILE A 707 -10.96 -22.84 -9.84
N GLY A 708 -11.14 -23.08 -11.14
CA GLY A 708 -11.02 -22.04 -12.17
C GLY A 708 -12.42 -21.49 -12.48
N LEU A 709 -12.51 -20.17 -12.50
CA LEU A 709 -13.76 -19.45 -12.72
C LEU A 709 -13.63 -18.48 -13.89
N SER A 710 -14.76 -18.17 -14.52
CA SER A 710 -14.84 -17.17 -15.57
C SER A 710 -16.02 -16.24 -15.35
N MET A 711 -15.81 -14.96 -15.57
CA MET A 711 -16.88 -13.95 -15.60
C MET A 711 -17.48 -13.83 -17.01
N LEU A 712 -16.91 -14.51 -18.01
CA LEU A 712 -17.38 -14.52 -19.39
C LEU A 712 -18.46 -15.61 -19.55
N LEU A 713 -19.69 -15.26 -19.23
CA LEU A 713 -20.80 -16.20 -19.12
C LEU A 713 -21.33 -16.72 -20.46
N ASP A 714 -21.06 -16.01 -21.55
CA ASP A 714 -21.56 -16.31 -22.90
C ASP A 714 -20.75 -17.39 -23.67
N LYS A 715 -19.81 -18.02 -23.03
CA LYS A 715 -18.95 -19.03 -23.61
C LYS A 715 -19.37 -20.45 -23.21
#